data_9eb9e6b0d4522e90e03bb035c4172966
#
_entry.id   9eb9e6b0d4522e90e03bb035c4172966
#
_cell.length_a   1.000
_cell.length_b   1.000
_cell.length_c   1.000
_cell.angle_alpha   90.00
_cell.angle_beta   90.00
_cell.angle_gamma   90.00
#
_symmetry.space_group_name_H-M   'P 1'
#
loop_
_entity.id
_entity.type
_entity.pdbx_description
1 polymer ?
#
loop_
_entity_poly.entity_id
_entity_poly.type
_entity_poly.pdbx_seq_one_letter_code
_entity_poly.pdbx_strand_id
1 'polypeptide(L)'
;QFDHVDGVVKKIDKNAQQLKDAINDGIPIIITTLQKFPVIYKEVKSDNKRFAIIIDEAHSSQTGDAAKKLKRGLADTEKILEEYADMEYEDESKCKDDEDKMLDELSAQGVHENMSFFAFTATPKDKTLQMFGWKDENGKFHPFHIYSMRQAIEEGFIIDVLKNYMTYKMFYKIVKSIPNDPELDSTAGLNAIRNYESLHPHNISQKTTVMLEQFINVTRHKIGGKAKAMIVTPTRLHAVRYLQEFKRQISERGYSGLDVLVAFSGEVEDDGQTYTEEKLNKAKDGSTIKEKALPEAFHTDNFGMLIVAEKYQTGFDEPLLHTMFVDKKLSGVKAVQTLSRLNRTMRGKQDTFVLDFVNSAEDIKKSFEPYYEETVLEQETNPNVVYDLKNTLDEYHVYQEMEIGKFAEIFFASKTQNAGDLGKLQSQIQPALDRFKALPAEKQDLFKSTLARFNRIYAFVTQVCRLFDKDIHKFSVYAKFLDLQLPKGGNEIINVDDKVLLEYYRLEKDFEGSIELEPTEEGFQPITGEAGRREKKKDPLTIIIDKINEKYGTTFTEMDKVLLQIENDYATQDKWKSYAHNNDFKTFMLLFAKDFPEMAASRYEQNESFFVKMFSDPDMMKQVMDTIGGVLYERLRKGIHYDTTESAPVLMVAEDEATYNTK
;
A
#
# COMPACT_ATOMS: atom_id res chain seq x y z
N GLN A 1 3.88 15.26 -30.16
CA GLN A 1 4.09 15.35 -31.63
C GLN A 1 2.93 16.04 -32.34
N PHE A 2 1.68 15.81 -31.90
CA PHE A 2 0.48 16.37 -32.56
C PHE A 2 0.05 17.74 -31.98
N ASP A 3 0.67 18.19 -30.91
CA ASP A 3 0.30 19.42 -30.18
C ASP A 3 0.76 20.72 -30.89
N HIS A 4 1.55 20.57 -31.94
CA HIS A 4 2.06 21.70 -32.74
C HIS A 4 1.11 22.18 -33.86
N VAL A 5 -0.04 21.51 -34.02
CA VAL A 5 -1.03 21.87 -35.02
C VAL A 5 -2.33 22.28 -34.31
N ASP A 6 -2.65 23.57 -34.39
CA ASP A 6 -3.87 24.10 -33.76
C ASP A 6 -5.12 23.37 -34.24
N GLY A 7 -6.00 22.99 -33.33
CA GLY A 7 -7.27 22.34 -33.59
C GLY A 7 -7.22 20.81 -33.81
N VAL A 8 -6.04 20.18 -33.80
CA VAL A 8 -5.91 18.70 -33.94
C VAL A 8 -6.11 17.99 -32.60
N VAL A 9 -5.59 18.54 -31.50
CA VAL A 9 -5.68 17.95 -30.17
C VAL A 9 -6.50 18.82 -29.22
N LYS A 10 -7.47 18.24 -28.51
CA LYS A 10 -8.24 18.95 -27.48
C LYS A 10 -8.24 18.17 -26.18
N LYS A 11 -7.71 18.80 -25.12
CA LYS A 11 -7.77 18.27 -23.76
C LYS A 11 -9.09 18.65 -23.10
N ILE A 12 -9.77 17.66 -22.54
CA ILE A 12 -11.04 17.82 -21.82
C ILE A 12 -10.75 17.82 -20.32
N ASP A 13 -10.64 18.99 -19.75
CA ASP A 13 -10.28 19.20 -18.34
C ASP A 13 -11.45 19.68 -17.47
N LYS A 14 -12.51 20.27 -18.05
CA LYS A 14 -13.60 20.89 -17.32
C LYS A 14 -14.80 19.97 -17.06
N ASN A 15 -15.58 19.68 -18.09
CA ASN A 15 -16.84 18.94 -17.97
C ASN A 15 -17.20 18.12 -19.21
N ALA A 16 -18.29 17.38 -19.11
CA ALA A 16 -18.81 16.57 -20.19
C ALA A 16 -19.31 17.37 -21.42
N GLN A 17 -19.74 18.62 -21.21
CA GLN A 17 -20.17 19.46 -22.33
C GLN A 17 -18.99 19.83 -23.25
N GLN A 18 -17.82 20.12 -22.68
CA GLN A 18 -16.60 20.37 -23.45
C GLN A 18 -16.23 19.16 -24.34
N LEU A 19 -16.53 17.96 -23.88
CA LEU A 19 -16.30 16.74 -24.66
C LEU A 19 -17.29 16.60 -25.80
N LYS A 20 -18.61 16.86 -25.57
CA LYS A 20 -19.62 16.90 -26.61
C LYS A 20 -19.26 17.89 -27.70
N ASP A 21 -18.87 19.09 -27.30
CA ASP A 21 -18.49 20.14 -28.25
C ASP A 21 -17.29 19.69 -29.09
N ALA A 22 -16.27 19.06 -28.48
CA ALA A 22 -15.11 18.55 -29.21
C ALA A 22 -15.46 17.45 -30.22
N ILE A 23 -16.40 16.57 -29.89
CA ILE A 23 -16.90 15.52 -30.81
C ILE A 23 -17.68 16.16 -31.95
N ASN A 24 -18.57 17.12 -31.67
CA ASN A 24 -19.38 17.80 -32.67
C ASN A 24 -18.52 18.66 -33.61
N ASP A 25 -17.51 19.34 -33.08
CA ASP A 25 -16.54 20.13 -33.83
C ASP A 25 -15.62 19.25 -34.70
N GLY A 26 -15.69 17.92 -34.55
CA GLY A 26 -14.89 16.98 -35.34
C GLY A 26 -13.39 17.00 -35.02
N ILE A 27 -13.03 17.31 -33.77
CA ILE A 27 -11.63 17.31 -33.32
C ILE A 27 -11.02 15.91 -33.50
N PRO A 28 -9.90 15.76 -34.22
CA PRO A 28 -9.33 14.45 -34.57
C PRO A 28 -8.82 13.67 -33.35
N ILE A 29 -8.21 14.35 -32.36
CA ILE A 29 -7.64 13.74 -31.15
C ILE A 29 -8.22 14.41 -29.91
N ILE A 30 -8.93 13.64 -29.11
CA ILE A 30 -9.55 14.12 -27.87
C ILE A 30 -8.92 13.38 -26.71
N ILE A 31 -8.29 14.12 -25.77
CA ILE A 31 -7.72 13.58 -24.55
C ILE A 31 -8.70 13.83 -23.41
N THR A 32 -9.16 12.77 -22.78
CA THR A 32 -10.13 12.85 -21.68
C THR A 32 -9.81 11.84 -20.57
N THR A 33 -10.42 12.01 -19.42
CA THR A 33 -10.33 11.04 -18.34
C THR A 33 -11.46 10.02 -18.46
N LEU A 34 -11.17 8.82 -17.96
CA LEU A 34 -12.06 7.68 -17.95
C LEU A 34 -13.46 7.99 -17.42
N GLN A 35 -13.53 8.79 -16.34
CA GLN A 35 -14.79 9.15 -15.68
C GLN A 35 -15.75 9.97 -16.54
N LYS A 36 -15.28 10.55 -17.63
CA LYS A 36 -16.14 11.30 -18.60
C LYS A 36 -16.65 10.40 -19.72
N PHE A 37 -16.14 9.17 -19.82
CA PHE A 37 -16.49 8.23 -20.88
C PHE A 37 -17.98 7.87 -20.94
N PRO A 38 -18.70 7.59 -19.83
CA PRO A 38 -20.13 7.25 -19.88
C PRO A 38 -21.01 8.32 -20.54
N VAL A 39 -20.56 9.58 -20.46
CA VAL A 39 -21.27 10.69 -21.10
C VAL A 39 -21.04 10.71 -22.62
N ILE A 40 -19.81 10.39 -23.07
CA ILE A 40 -19.45 10.28 -24.49
C ILE A 40 -20.29 9.22 -25.17
N TYR A 41 -20.41 8.09 -24.51
CA TYR A 41 -21.01 6.90 -25.07
C TYR A 41 -22.45 7.11 -25.54
N LYS A 42 -23.24 7.86 -24.78
CA LYS A 42 -24.63 8.18 -25.17
C LYS A 42 -24.72 9.11 -26.39
N GLU A 43 -23.74 9.97 -26.57
CA GLU A 43 -23.68 10.94 -27.67
C GLU A 43 -23.09 10.33 -28.93
N VAL A 44 -22.04 9.54 -28.84
CA VAL A 44 -21.35 8.89 -29.97
C VAL A 44 -22.21 7.83 -30.65
N LYS A 45 -23.16 7.22 -29.94
CA LYS A 45 -24.08 6.22 -30.48
C LYS A 45 -24.98 6.75 -31.62
N SER A 46 -25.15 8.06 -31.70
CA SER A 46 -26.04 8.71 -32.67
C SER A 46 -25.31 9.24 -33.92
N ASP A 47 -23.99 9.15 -34.00
CA ASP A 47 -23.19 9.75 -35.07
C ASP A 47 -22.61 8.68 -36.01
N ASN A 48 -22.66 8.93 -37.33
CA ASN A 48 -22.08 8.04 -38.36
C ASN A 48 -20.53 8.06 -38.39
N LYS A 49 -19.89 8.71 -37.45
CA LYS A 49 -18.42 8.78 -37.32
C LYS A 49 -17.84 7.50 -36.72
N ARG A 50 -16.64 7.14 -37.14
CA ARG A 50 -15.87 6.04 -36.54
C ARG A 50 -14.90 6.58 -35.49
N PHE A 51 -14.81 5.90 -34.38
CA PHE A 51 -13.95 6.28 -33.25
C PHE A 51 -12.97 5.17 -32.92
N ALA A 52 -11.70 5.54 -32.66
CA ALA A 52 -10.72 4.69 -32.04
C ALA A 52 -10.54 5.19 -30.59
N ILE A 53 -10.79 4.33 -29.61
CA ILE A 53 -10.66 4.62 -28.19
C ILE A 53 -9.41 3.94 -27.71
N ILE A 54 -8.42 4.77 -27.33
CA ILE A 54 -7.13 4.32 -26.83
C ILE A 54 -7.15 4.49 -25.32
N ILE A 55 -6.98 3.38 -24.60
CA ILE A 55 -6.96 3.30 -23.15
C ILE A 55 -5.52 3.08 -22.74
N ASP A 56 -4.92 4.09 -22.10
CA ASP A 56 -3.58 4.01 -21.56
C ASP A 56 -3.63 3.65 -20.08
N GLU A 57 -2.66 2.87 -19.60
CA GLU A 57 -2.63 2.37 -18.23
C GLU A 57 -3.95 1.69 -17.85
N ALA A 58 -4.38 0.70 -18.65
CA ALA A 58 -5.65 -0.01 -18.47
C ALA A 58 -5.78 -0.77 -17.11
N HIS A 59 -4.88 -0.52 -16.21
CA HIS A 59 -4.84 -1.07 -14.85
C HIS A 59 -4.80 0.03 -13.77
N SER A 60 -4.88 1.34 -14.12
CA SER A 60 -4.63 2.42 -13.16
C SER A 60 -5.72 2.54 -12.10
N SER A 61 -5.30 2.39 -10.85
CA SER A 61 -6.09 2.67 -9.66
C SER A 61 -5.92 4.15 -9.27
N GLN A 62 -6.64 5.08 -9.87
CA GLN A 62 -6.72 6.44 -9.33
C GLN A 62 -8.00 6.57 -8.49
N THR A 63 -7.91 6.13 -7.25
CA THR A 63 -8.90 6.37 -6.20
C THR A 63 -8.78 7.79 -5.66
N GLY A 64 -9.87 8.48 -5.52
CA GLY A 64 -9.96 9.70 -4.70
C GLY A 64 -10.92 10.75 -5.22
N ASP A 65 -10.76 11.26 -6.43
CA ASP A 65 -11.59 12.37 -6.92
C ASP A 65 -12.79 11.94 -7.78
N ALA A 66 -12.76 10.75 -8.37
CA ALA A 66 -13.86 10.24 -9.18
C ALA A 66 -15.07 9.83 -8.34
N ALA A 67 -14.84 9.20 -7.20
CA ALA A 67 -15.89 8.86 -6.24
C ALA A 67 -16.60 10.11 -5.70
N LYS A 68 -15.88 11.21 -5.47
CA LYS A 68 -16.45 12.49 -5.01
C LYS A 68 -17.34 13.18 -6.05
N LYS A 69 -17.10 12.97 -7.35
CA LYS A 69 -17.89 13.61 -8.43
C LYS A 69 -19.12 12.80 -8.84
N LEU A 70 -19.11 11.48 -8.67
CA LEU A 70 -20.33 10.66 -8.76
C LEU A 70 -21.30 10.98 -7.63
N LYS A 71 -20.78 11.42 -6.46
CA LYS A 71 -21.55 11.88 -5.29
C LYS A 71 -22.51 13.05 -5.57
N ARG A 72 -22.17 13.95 -6.46
CA ARG A 72 -23.01 15.17 -6.72
C ARG A 72 -24.29 14.93 -7.51
N GLY A 73 -24.49 13.75 -8.06
CA GLY A 73 -25.70 13.39 -8.81
C GLY A 73 -26.79 12.67 -7.99
N LEU A 74 -26.50 12.28 -6.73
CA LEU A 74 -27.38 11.47 -5.90
C LEU A 74 -27.39 12.02 -4.46
N ALA A 75 -28.17 13.09 -4.24
CA ALA A 75 -28.08 14.00 -3.11
C ALA A 75 -28.32 13.44 -1.68
N ASP A 76 -28.74 12.17 -1.51
CA ASP A 76 -28.97 11.59 -0.18
C ASP A 76 -28.09 10.37 0.16
N THR A 77 -27.14 10.05 -0.69
CA THR A 77 -26.21 8.93 -0.49
C THR A 77 -24.85 9.37 0.08
N GLU A 78 -24.70 10.64 0.46
CA GLU A 78 -23.41 11.20 0.92
C GLU A 78 -22.85 10.47 2.14
N LYS A 79 -23.68 10.13 3.11
CA LYS A 79 -23.27 9.38 4.30
C LYS A 79 -22.83 7.93 3.99
N ILE A 80 -23.51 7.27 3.07
CA ILE A 80 -23.21 5.91 2.64
C ILE A 80 -21.90 5.86 1.83
N LEU A 81 -21.59 6.91 1.10
CA LEU A 81 -20.38 7.01 0.27
C LEU A 81 -19.15 7.51 1.07
N GLU A 82 -19.35 8.33 2.13
CA GLU A 82 -18.28 8.63 3.10
C GLU A 82 -17.83 7.38 3.84
N GLU A 83 -18.78 6.57 4.28
CA GLU A 83 -18.52 5.28 4.90
C GLU A 83 -17.87 4.28 3.93
N TYR A 84 -18.14 4.35 2.61
CA TYR A 84 -17.45 3.54 1.59
C TYR A 84 -15.99 3.96 1.38
N ALA A 85 -15.70 5.24 1.47
CA ALA A 85 -14.32 5.76 1.39
C ALA A 85 -13.47 5.32 2.60
N ASP A 86 -14.07 5.19 3.78
CA ASP A 86 -13.40 4.68 4.98
C ASP A 86 -13.18 3.16 4.93
N MET A 87 -14.01 2.40 4.19
CA MET A 87 -13.81 0.96 3.95
C MET A 87 -12.70 0.66 2.93
N GLU A 88 -12.37 1.57 2.01
CA GLU A 88 -11.24 1.43 1.08
C GLU A 88 -9.90 1.27 1.80
N TYR A 89 -9.84 1.62 3.08
CA TYR A 89 -8.63 1.57 3.91
C TYR A 89 -8.24 0.19 4.41
N GLU A 90 -9.18 -0.74 4.51
CA GLU A 90 -8.92 -2.01 5.22
C GLU A 90 -8.71 -3.24 4.34
N ASP A 91 -9.04 -3.18 3.06
CA ASP A 91 -8.88 -4.36 2.19
C ASP A 91 -8.72 -3.98 0.71
N GLU A 92 -7.52 -3.58 0.33
CA GLU A 92 -7.16 -3.27 -1.08
C GLU A 92 -7.47 -4.42 -2.07
N SER A 93 -7.65 -5.65 -1.57
CA SER A 93 -8.02 -6.81 -2.40
C SER A 93 -9.50 -6.84 -2.76
N LYS A 94 -10.35 -6.02 -2.12
CA LYS A 94 -11.81 -6.00 -2.29
C LYS A 94 -12.34 -4.84 -3.12
N CYS A 95 -11.54 -3.81 -3.38
CA CYS A 95 -11.98 -2.66 -4.17
C CYS A 95 -11.88 -2.96 -5.68
N LYS A 96 -12.97 -2.70 -6.41
CA LYS A 96 -12.93 -2.60 -7.87
C LYS A 96 -12.04 -1.41 -8.22
N ASP A 97 -10.97 -1.64 -8.95
CA ASP A 97 -10.19 -0.54 -9.55
C ASP A 97 -11.00 0.17 -10.65
N ASP A 98 -10.51 1.32 -11.11
CA ASP A 98 -11.21 2.10 -12.13
C ASP A 98 -11.25 1.38 -13.48
N GLU A 99 -10.31 0.46 -13.74
CA GLU A 99 -10.35 -0.46 -14.87
C GLU A 99 -11.56 -1.38 -14.79
N ASP A 100 -11.80 -1.99 -13.63
CA ASP A 100 -12.96 -2.85 -13.41
C ASP A 100 -14.27 -2.11 -13.64
N LYS A 101 -14.38 -0.87 -13.18
CA LYS A 101 -15.56 -0.02 -13.39
C LYS A 101 -15.77 0.33 -14.86
N MET A 102 -14.69 0.64 -15.57
CA MET A 102 -14.74 0.95 -17.01
C MET A 102 -15.09 -0.28 -17.82
N LEU A 103 -14.46 -1.41 -17.53
CA LEU A 103 -14.73 -2.65 -18.20
C LEU A 103 -16.19 -3.10 -17.94
N ASP A 104 -16.72 -2.84 -16.74
CA ASP A 104 -18.14 -3.05 -16.42
C ASP A 104 -19.05 -2.17 -17.29
N GLU A 105 -18.71 -0.91 -17.51
CA GLU A 105 -19.49 0.01 -18.36
C GLU A 105 -19.38 -0.36 -19.83
N LEU A 106 -18.18 -0.67 -20.34
CA LEU A 106 -17.96 -1.11 -21.71
C LEU A 106 -18.76 -2.38 -22.04
N SER A 107 -18.76 -3.35 -21.12
CA SER A 107 -19.45 -4.62 -21.32
C SER A 107 -20.97 -4.50 -21.21
N ALA A 108 -21.46 -3.65 -20.31
CA ALA A 108 -22.90 -3.40 -20.15
C ALA A 108 -23.53 -2.76 -21.40
N GLN A 109 -22.72 -2.21 -22.28
CA GLN A 109 -23.19 -1.44 -23.43
C GLN A 109 -23.15 -2.22 -24.75
N GLY A 110 -22.47 -3.36 -24.81
CA GLY A 110 -22.46 -4.27 -25.96
C GLY A 110 -21.50 -3.85 -27.11
N VAL A 111 -21.51 -4.60 -28.18
CA VAL A 111 -20.66 -4.36 -29.37
C VAL A 111 -21.19 -3.18 -30.19
N HIS A 112 -20.30 -2.26 -30.57
CA HIS A 112 -20.62 -1.10 -31.42
C HIS A 112 -19.89 -1.17 -32.75
N GLU A 113 -20.62 -0.99 -33.83
CA GLU A 113 -20.08 -1.04 -35.19
C GLU A 113 -19.17 0.16 -35.54
N ASN A 114 -19.28 1.25 -34.78
CA ASN A 114 -18.56 2.49 -35.05
C ASN A 114 -17.44 2.82 -34.06
N MET A 115 -17.13 1.92 -33.11
CA MET A 115 -16.07 2.11 -32.12
C MET A 115 -15.11 0.94 -32.07
N SER A 116 -13.80 1.24 -32.09
CA SER A 116 -12.72 0.28 -31.85
C SER A 116 -11.97 0.64 -30.59
N PHE A 117 -11.67 -0.35 -29.77
CA PHE A 117 -11.02 -0.16 -28.47
C PHE A 117 -9.61 -0.77 -28.48
N PHE A 118 -8.63 -0.02 -28.00
CA PHE A 118 -7.24 -0.43 -27.89
C PHE A 118 -6.77 -0.17 -26.45
N ALA A 119 -6.37 -1.21 -25.76
CA ALA A 119 -5.86 -1.14 -24.39
C ALA A 119 -4.35 -1.31 -24.38
N PHE A 120 -3.64 -0.39 -23.73
CA PHE A 120 -2.20 -0.45 -23.50
C PHE A 120 -1.94 -0.57 -21.99
N THR A 121 -1.14 -1.55 -21.61
CA THR A 121 -0.75 -1.75 -20.21
C THR A 121 0.56 -2.52 -20.14
N ALA A 122 1.38 -2.19 -19.15
CA ALA A 122 2.59 -2.96 -18.83
C ALA A 122 2.29 -4.21 -17.99
N THR A 123 1.10 -4.27 -17.35
CA THR A 123 0.72 -5.33 -16.41
C THR A 123 -0.72 -5.77 -16.67
N PRO A 124 -0.96 -6.52 -17.78
CA PRO A 124 -2.31 -6.99 -18.08
C PRO A 124 -2.81 -7.94 -16.98
N LYS A 125 -4.10 -7.80 -16.66
CA LYS A 125 -4.81 -8.72 -15.76
C LYS A 125 -5.60 -9.74 -16.57
N ASP A 126 -6.04 -10.81 -15.91
CA ASP A 126 -6.87 -11.87 -16.50
C ASP A 126 -8.02 -11.29 -17.32
N LYS A 127 -8.70 -10.29 -16.77
CA LYS A 127 -9.84 -9.62 -17.37
C LYS A 127 -9.45 -8.83 -18.62
N THR A 128 -8.31 -8.14 -18.57
CA THR A 128 -7.78 -7.40 -19.73
C THR A 128 -7.46 -8.35 -20.88
N LEU A 129 -6.83 -9.49 -20.58
CA LEU A 129 -6.53 -10.52 -21.60
C LEU A 129 -7.80 -11.14 -22.18
N GLN A 130 -8.82 -11.45 -21.37
CA GLN A 130 -10.08 -11.99 -21.88
C GLN A 130 -10.85 -11.00 -22.77
N MET A 131 -10.76 -9.69 -22.52
CA MET A 131 -11.49 -8.68 -23.27
C MET A 131 -10.77 -8.18 -24.53
N PHE A 132 -9.46 -8.03 -24.47
CA PHE A 132 -8.66 -7.39 -25.52
C PHE A 132 -7.65 -8.33 -26.16
N GLY A 133 -7.40 -9.50 -25.58
CA GLY A 133 -6.51 -10.51 -26.12
C GLY A 133 -7.17 -11.38 -27.21
N TRP A 134 -6.42 -12.32 -27.74
CA TRP A 134 -6.91 -13.34 -28.64
C TRP A 134 -6.74 -14.73 -28.02
N LYS A 135 -7.64 -15.64 -28.38
CA LYS A 135 -7.68 -17.01 -27.84
C LYS A 135 -7.04 -17.97 -28.83
N ASP A 136 -6.07 -18.79 -28.37
CA ASP A 136 -5.44 -19.82 -29.19
C ASP A 136 -6.30 -21.10 -29.30
N GLU A 137 -5.80 -22.09 -30.05
CA GLU A 137 -6.48 -23.38 -30.26
C GLU A 137 -6.61 -24.20 -28.96
N ASN A 138 -5.76 -23.96 -27.95
CA ASN A 138 -5.76 -24.62 -26.65
C ASN A 138 -6.66 -23.90 -25.64
N GLY A 139 -7.25 -22.78 -26.02
CA GLY A 139 -8.13 -22.00 -25.17
C GLY A 139 -7.41 -20.95 -24.30
N LYS A 140 -6.11 -20.76 -24.46
CA LYS A 140 -5.33 -19.76 -23.75
C LYS A 140 -5.51 -18.38 -24.36
N PHE A 141 -5.54 -17.34 -23.54
CA PHE A 141 -5.63 -15.94 -23.96
C PHE A 141 -4.26 -15.31 -23.99
N HIS A 142 -3.92 -14.71 -25.10
CA HIS A 142 -2.67 -14.01 -25.38
C HIS A 142 -2.90 -12.52 -25.62
N PRO A 143 -1.94 -11.64 -25.31
CA PRO A 143 -1.97 -10.24 -25.73
C PRO A 143 -2.04 -10.14 -27.24
N PHE A 144 -2.71 -9.11 -27.77
CA PHE A 144 -2.75 -8.86 -29.22
C PHE A 144 -1.36 -8.54 -29.77
N HIS A 145 -0.57 -7.78 -29.03
CA HIS A 145 0.82 -7.45 -29.33
C HIS A 145 1.58 -7.27 -28.01
N ILE A 146 2.82 -7.71 -27.96
CA ILE A 146 3.68 -7.58 -26.77
C ILE A 146 4.99 -6.88 -27.13
N TYR A 147 5.39 -5.96 -26.27
CA TYR A 147 6.74 -5.42 -26.13
C TYR A 147 7.15 -5.67 -24.68
N SER A 148 7.88 -6.77 -24.47
CA SER A 148 8.10 -7.29 -23.13
C SER A 148 9.05 -6.42 -22.29
N MET A 149 8.99 -6.58 -20.96
CA MET A 149 9.92 -5.91 -20.03
C MET A 149 11.35 -6.32 -20.35
N ARG A 150 11.60 -7.61 -20.60
CA ARG A 150 12.90 -8.13 -21.00
C ARG A 150 13.43 -7.41 -22.24
N GLN A 151 12.64 -7.35 -23.31
CA GLN A 151 13.01 -6.67 -24.54
C GLN A 151 13.34 -5.20 -24.31
N ALA A 152 12.55 -4.51 -23.51
CA ALA A 152 12.75 -3.09 -23.19
C ALA A 152 14.05 -2.85 -22.39
N ILE A 153 14.43 -3.80 -21.53
CA ILE A 153 15.70 -3.76 -20.79
C ILE A 153 16.89 -4.03 -21.75
N GLU A 154 16.81 -5.05 -22.60
CA GLU A 154 17.85 -5.42 -23.55
C GLU A 154 18.11 -4.31 -24.57
N GLU A 155 17.07 -3.64 -25.03
CA GLU A 155 17.15 -2.49 -25.96
C GLU A 155 17.53 -1.16 -25.26
N GLY A 156 17.59 -1.13 -23.93
CA GLY A 156 17.98 0.04 -23.14
C GLY A 156 16.91 1.13 -23.07
N PHE A 157 15.65 0.82 -23.34
CA PHE A 157 14.53 1.76 -23.16
C PHE A 157 14.15 1.96 -21.70
N ILE A 158 14.37 0.92 -20.87
CA ILE A 158 14.21 0.97 -19.42
C ILE A 158 15.43 0.38 -18.73
N ILE A 159 15.63 0.75 -17.46
CA ILE A 159 16.68 0.18 -16.61
C ILE A 159 16.07 -0.97 -15.79
N ASP A 160 16.82 -2.07 -15.65
CA ASP A 160 16.45 -3.15 -14.77
C ASP A 160 16.49 -2.72 -13.31
N VAL A 161 15.32 -2.68 -12.66
CA VAL A 161 15.17 -2.24 -11.28
C VAL A 161 15.51 -3.29 -10.25
N LEU A 162 15.66 -4.54 -10.67
CA LEU A 162 15.97 -5.69 -9.82
C LEU A 162 17.46 -6.00 -9.73
N LYS A 163 18.27 -5.32 -10.51
CA LYS A 163 19.73 -5.58 -10.60
C LYS A 163 20.47 -5.26 -9.31
N ASN A 164 20.07 -4.22 -8.59
CA ASN A 164 20.67 -3.85 -7.31
C ASN A 164 19.57 -3.79 -6.26
N TYR A 165 19.29 -4.92 -5.66
CA TYR A 165 18.24 -5.10 -4.66
C TYR A 165 18.85 -5.52 -3.32
N MET A 166 18.42 -4.87 -2.23
CA MET A 166 18.84 -5.18 -0.87
C MET A 166 17.63 -5.37 0.01
N THR A 167 17.60 -6.45 0.79
CA THR A 167 16.54 -6.66 1.77
C THR A 167 17.07 -6.68 3.20
N TYR A 168 16.23 -6.22 4.13
CA TYR A 168 16.46 -6.33 5.55
C TYR A 168 15.40 -7.22 6.18
N LYS A 169 15.80 -8.07 7.12
CA LYS A 169 14.90 -8.77 8.04
C LYS A 169 14.73 -8.00 9.33
N MET A 170 13.49 -7.94 9.78
CA MET A 170 13.15 -7.39 11.10
C MET A 170 13.01 -8.53 12.09
N PHE A 171 13.70 -8.39 13.22
CA PHE A 171 13.55 -9.27 14.37
C PHE A 171 13.05 -8.46 15.54
N TYR A 172 11.96 -8.88 16.17
CA TYR A 172 11.41 -8.18 17.31
C TYR A 172 10.69 -9.13 18.26
N LYS A 173 10.52 -8.71 19.49
CA LYS A 173 9.78 -9.43 20.50
C LYS A 173 8.79 -8.48 21.16
N ILE A 174 7.55 -8.90 21.19
CA ILE A 174 6.45 -8.21 21.86
C ILE A 174 6.15 -8.92 23.16
N VAL A 175 5.92 -8.16 24.24
CA VAL A 175 5.50 -8.67 25.53
C VAL A 175 4.19 -8.01 25.96
N LYS A 176 3.40 -8.73 26.74
CA LYS A 176 2.15 -8.23 27.29
C LYS A 176 2.46 -7.29 28.49
N SER A 177 1.89 -6.07 28.48
CA SER A 177 2.06 -5.08 29.53
C SER A 177 0.99 -5.09 30.60
N ILE A 178 -0.14 -5.79 30.36
CA ILE A 178 -1.30 -5.82 31.25
C ILE A 178 -1.45 -7.17 31.96
N PRO A 179 -1.97 -7.20 33.21
CA PRO A 179 -2.18 -8.46 33.96
C PRO A 179 -3.26 -9.36 33.31
N ASN A 180 -4.29 -8.76 32.72
CA ASN A 180 -5.40 -9.46 32.12
C ASN A 180 -5.02 -10.02 30.74
N ASP A 181 -5.73 -11.06 30.29
CA ASP A 181 -5.52 -11.71 29.00
C ASP A 181 -6.81 -11.65 28.16
N PRO A 182 -7.10 -10.48 27.52
CA PRO A 182 -8.35 -10.32 26.78
C PRO A 182 -8.36 -11.22 25.56
N GLU A 183 -9.53 -11.82 25.27
CA GLU A 183 -9.76 -12.52 24.01
C GLU A 183 -10.00 -11.52 22.88
N LEU A 184 -9.19 -11.62 21.84
CA LEU A 184 -9.25 -10.77 20.65
C LEU A 184 -9.48 -11.63 19.42
N ASP A 185 -10.09 -11.04 18.38
CA ASP A 185 -10.06 -11.66 17.06
C ASP A 185 -8.61 -11.87 16.64
N SER A 186 -8.22 -13.09 16.33
CA SER A 186 -6.82 -13.46 16.08
C SER A 186 -6.20 -12.66 14.94
N THR A 187 -6.95 -12.42 13.86
CA THR A 187 -6.44 -11.68 12.69
C THR A 187 -6.35 -10.18 12.98
N ALA A 188 -7.38 -9.62 13.60
CA ALA A 188 -7.39 -8.21 13.96
C ALA A 188 -6.35 -7.90 15.06
N GLY A 189 -6.16 -8.80 16.02
CA GLY A 189 -5.11 -8.71 17.05
C GLY A 189 -3.71 -8.77 16.47
N LEU A 190 -3.44 -9.69 15.54
CA LEU A 190 -2.17 -9.76 14.80
C LEU A 190 -1.88 -8.48 14.02
N ASN A 191 -2.88 -7.94 13.34
CA ASN A 191 -2.73 -6.70 12.57
C ASN A 191 -2.52 -5.49 13.49
N ALA A 192 -3.21 -5.42 14.62
CA ALA A 192 -3.04 -4.36 15.61
C ALA A 192 -1.61 -4.36 16.19
N ILE A 193 -1.07 -5.52 16.53
CA ILE A 193 0.32 -5.63 17.05
C ILE A 193 1.34 -5.27 15.97
N ARG A 194 1.13 -5.69 14.70
CA ARG A 194 2.00 -5.30 13.59
C ARG A 194 1.98 -3.78 13.35
N ASN A 195 0.80 -3.16 13.41
CA ASN A 195 0.68 -1.71 13.30
C ASN A 195 1.39 -1.00 14.47
N TYR A 196 1.25 -1.50 15.70
CA TYR A 196 1.96 -1.00 16.86
C TYR A 196 3.47 -1.05 16.65
N GLU A 197 4.01 -2.21 16.24
CA GLU A 197 5.44 -2.39 15.97
C GLU A 197 5.93 -1.48 14.86
N SER A 198 5.24 -1.45 13.71
CA SER A 198 5.65 -0.68 12.52
C SER A 198 5.62 0.84 12.75
N LEU A 199 4.69 1.33 13.58
CA LEU A 199 4.58 2.74 13.97
C LEU A 199 5.44 3.10 15.19
N HIS A 200 6.08 2.11 15.81
CA HIS A 200 6.89 2.36 17.00
C HIS A 200 8.06 3.31 16.68
N PRO A 201 8.29 4.38 17.49
CA PRO A 201 9.33 5.37 17.21
C PRO A 201 10.71 4.78 16.98
N HIS A 202 11.06 3.72 17.71
CA HIS A 202 12.34 3.04 17.57
C HIS A 202 12.51 2.37 16.20
N ASN A 203 11.47 1.67 15.71
CA ASN A 203 11.46 1.08 14.36
C ASN A 203 11.65 2.15 13.28
N ILE A 204 10.82 3.20 13.31
CA ILE A 204 10.90 4.32 12.37
C ILE A 204 12.28 4.98 12.41
N SER A 205 12.85 5.19 13.61
CA SER A 205 14.16 5.81 13.78
C SER A 205 15.29 4.97 13.18
N GLN A 206 15.32 3.66 13.44
CA GLN A 206 16.35 2.78 12.88
C GLN A 206 16.28 2.69 11.36
N LYS A 207 15.10 2.49 10.80
CA LYS A 207 14.91 2.47 9.34
C LYS A 207 15.30 3.80 8.71
N THR A 208 14.93 4.93 9.32
CA THR A 208 15.32 6.26 8.85
C THR A 208 16.84 6.43 8.83
N THR A 209 17.54 5.94 9.87
CA THR A 209 19.00 5.95 9.91
C THR A 209 19.61 5.20 8.73
N VAL A 210 19.17 3.97 8.48
CA VAL A 210 19.66 3.16 7.34
C VAL A 210 19.39 3.85 6.00
N MET A 211 18.17 4.41 5.82
CA MET A 211 17.81 5.13 4.59
C MET A 211 18.66 6.39 4.38
N LEU A 212 18.90 7.17 5.45
CA LEU A 212 19.73 8.38 5.39
C LEU A 212 21.18 8.03 5.07
N GLU A 213 21.77 7.04 5.70
CA GLU A 213 23.13 6.61 5.44
C GLU A 213 23.31 6.14 3.99
N GLN A 214 22.38 5.32 3.49
CA GLN A 214 22.38 4.90 2.10
C GLN A 214 22.25 6.09 1.14
N PHE A 215 21.36 7.04 1.45
CA PHE A 215 21.19 8.23 0.62
C PHE A 215 22.44 9.11 0.60
N ILE A 216 22.99 9.42 1.76
CA ILE A 216 24.16 10.32 1.89
C ILE A 216 25.41 9.69 1.31
N ASN A 217 25.66 8.41 1.58
CA ASN A 217 26.91 7.76 1.20
C ASN A 217 26.92 7.28 -0.26
N VAL A 218 25.75 6.95 -0.82
CA VAL A 218 25.65 6.36 -2.15
C VAL A 218 24.77 7.16 -3.09
N THR A 219 23.47 7.29 -2.78
CA THR A 219 22.47 7.79 -3.73
C THR A 219 22.77 9.21 -4.20
N ARG A 220 23.04 10.13 -3.27
CA ARG A 220 23.27 11.55 -3.60
C ARG A 220 24.43 11.79 -4.57
N HIS A 221 25.34 10.83 -4.70
CA HIS A 221 26.49 10.95 -5.61
C HIS A 221 26.20 10.42 -7.03
N LYS A 222 25.08 9.73 -7.20
CA LYS A 222 24.65 9.22 -8.51
C LYS A 222 24.09 10.33 -9.39
N ILE A 223 24.03 10.06 -10.69
CA ILE A 223 23.50 10.99 -11.73
C ILE A 223 24.16 12.39 -11.63
N GLY A 224 25.49 12.42 -11.43
CA GLY A 224 26.21 13.68 -11.29
C GLY A 224 25.83 14.53 -10.08
N GLY A 225 25.41 13.89 -8.99
CA GLY A 225 24.99 14.54 -7.75
C GLY A 225 23.52 14.98 -7.71
N LYS A 226 22.70 14.53 -8.67
CA LYS A 226 21.28 14.91 -8.79
C LYS A 226 20.30 13.78 -8.48
N ALA A 227 20.81 12.59 -8.12
CA ALA A 227 19.97 11.44 -7.86
C ALA A 227 19.02 11.68 -6.67
N LYS A 228 17.79 11.19 -6.81
CA LYS A 228 16.71 11.30 -5.83
C LYS A 228 16.29 9.94 -5.31
N ALA A 229 15.66 9.95 -4.14
CA ALA A 229 15.09 8.74 -3.55
C ALA A 229 13.59 8.89 -3.26
N MET A 230 12.87 7.77 -3.31
CA MET A 230 11.48 7.67 -2.90
C MET A 230 11.37 6.68 -1.74
N ILE A 231 10.58 7.02 -0.73
CA ILE A 231 10.26 6.16 0.42
C ILE A 231 8.79 5.76 0.32
N VAL A 232 8.53 4.47 0.12
CA VAL A 232 7.17 3.92 0.00
C VAL A 232 6.72 3.40 1.35
N THR A 233 5.67 4.00 1.91
CA THR A 233 5.18 3.70 3.26
C THR A 233 3.82 2.99 3.24
N PRO A 234 3.48 2.20 4.30
CA PRO A 234 2.21 1.48 4.37
C PRO A 234 0.99 2.41 4.43
N THR A 235 1.05 3.43 5.28
CA THR A 235 -0.06 4.35 5.53
C THR A 235 0.38 5.81 5.59
N ARG A 236 -0.59 6.72 5.54
CA ARG A 236 -0.37 8.17 5.70
C ARG A 236 0.28 8.51 7.03
N LEU A 237 -0.09 7.82 8.10
CA LEU A 237 0.49 8.02 9.43
C LEU A 237 1.98 7.67 9.44
N HIS A 238 2.37 6.55 8.81
CA HIS A 238 3.80 6.24 8.61
C HIS A 238 4.52 7.35 7.86
N ALA A 239 3.91 7.88 6.78
CA ALA A 239 4.54 8.95 6.00
C ALA A 239 4.77 10.23 6.83
N VAL A 240 3.83 10.60 7.71
CA VAL A 240 3.96 11.74 8.63
C VAL A 240 5.08 11.49 9.64
N ARG A 241 5.10 10.33 10.30
CA ARG A 241 6.11 9.99 11.30
C ARG A 241 7.50 9.86 10.70
N TYR A 242 7.63 9.27 9.51
CA TYR A 242 8.90 9.26 8.77
C TYR A 242 9.38 10.67 8.43
N LEU A 243 8.50 11.55 7.93
CA LEU A 243 8.90 12.94 7.62
C LEU A 243 9.44 13.66 8.86
N GLN A 244 8.76 13.52 10.00
CA GLN A 244 9.20 14.12 11.27
C GLN A 244 10.56 13.57 11.68
N GLU A 245 10.75 12.26 11.59
CA GLU A 245 11.99 11.59 11.95
C GLU A 245 13.15 11.92 11.01
N PHE A 246 12.91 11.97 9.70
CA PHE A 246 13.91 12.44 8.73
C PHE A 246 14.36 13.86 9.04
N LYS A 247 13.42 14.78 9.26
CA LYS A 247 13.75 16.18 9.60
C LYS A 247 14.56 16.27 10.90
N ARG A 248 14.21 15.47 11.90
CA ARG A 248 14.94 15.41 13.15
C ARG A 248 16.38 14.94 12.94
N GLN A 249 16.57 13.77 12.31
CA GLN A 249 17.91 13.20 12.10
C GLN A 249 18.78 14.05 11.16
N ILE A 250 18.21 14.63 10.10
CA ILE A 250 18.92 15.54 9.20
C ILE A 250 19.45 16.75 9.98
N SER A 251 18.61 17.34 10.85
CA SER A 251 18.99 18.48 11.69
C SER A 251 20.08 18.12 12.71
N GLU A 252 19.90 17.01 13.43
CA GLU A 252 20.83 16.58 14.49
C GLU A 252 22.19 16.16 13.95
N ARG A 253 22.22 15.49 12.79
CA ARG A 253 23.47 15.09 12.13
C ARG A 253 24.11 16.19 11.30
N GLY A 254 23.46 17.35 11.18
CA GLY A 254 24.00 18.53 10.46
C GLY A 254 24.10 18.32 8.95
N TYR A 255 23.26 17.48 8.36
CA TYR A 255 23.25 17.28 6.90
C TYR A 255 22.67 18.51 6.20
N SER A 256 23.53 19.31 5.60
CA SER A 256 23.13 20.50 4.86
C SER A 256 22.75 20.19 3.42
N GLY A 257 21.78 20.94 2.88
CA GLY A 257 21.37 20.84 1.48
C GLY A 257 20.51 19.62 1.14
N LEU A 258 19.96 18.95 2.16
CA LEU A 258 19.02 17.85 2.03
C LEU A 258 17.70 18.23 2.66
N ASP A 259 16.62 18.16 1.89
CA ASP A 259 15.26 18.31 2.39
C ASP A 259 14.36 17.20 1.85
N VAL A 260 13.26 16.93 2.54
CA VAL A 260 12.36 15.80 2.31
C VAL A 260 10.94 16.29 2.13
N LEU A 261 10.28 15.81 1.08
CA LEU A 261 8.86 16.04 0.81
C LEU A 261 8.02 14.82 1.18
N VAL A 262 6.72 15.04 1.39
CA VAL A 262 5.75 13.97 1.63
C VAL A 262 4.57 14.09 0.67
N ALA A 263 4.04 12.97 0.20
CA ALA A 263 2.89 12.91 -0.69
C ALA A 263 1.87 11.87 -0.22
N PHE A 264 0.67 12.34 0.13
CA PHE A 264 -0.49 11.51 0.45
C PHE A 264 -1.78 12.32 0.23
N SER A 265 -2.92 11.63 0.12
CA SER A 265 -4.22 12.30 -0.06
C SER A 265 -4.97 12.38 1.25
N GLY A 266 -5.75 13.47 1.45
CA GLY A 266 -6.60 13.67 2.63
C GLY A 266 -5.84 14.15 3.86
N GLU A 267 -6.38 13.85 5.02
CA GLU A 267 -5.89 14.29 6.33
C GLU A 267 -5.51 13.09 7.20
N VAL A 268 -4.62 13.33 8.16
CA VAL A 268 -4.19 12.34 9.15
C VAL A 268 -4.12 13.00 10.52
N GLU A 269 -4.64 12.32 11.53
CA GLU A 269 -4.51 12.74 12.92
C GLU A 269 -3.41 11.94 13.62
N ASP A 270 -2.50 12.62 14.32
CA ASP A 270 -1.48 12.02 15.17
C ASP A 270 -1.22 12.94 16.37
N ASP A 271 -1.23 12.39 17.57
CA ASP A 271 -1.03 13.12 18.84
C ASP A 271 -1.90 14.39 18.98
N GLY A 272 -3.16 14.31 18.55
CA GLY A 272 -4.13 15.43 18.62
C GLY A 272 -3.87 16.56 17.62
N GLN A 273 -2.99 16.34 16.63
CA GLN A 273 -2.73 17.29 15.55
C GLN A 273 -3.20 16.70 14.21
N THR A 274 -3.79 17.56 13.37
CA THR A 274 -4.22 17.20 12.01
C THR A 274 -3.17 17.63 10.99
N TYR A 275 -2.66 16.67 10.25
CA TYR A 275 -1.65 16.84 9.20
C TYR A 275 -2.27 16.70 7.81
N THR A 276 -1.85 17.58 6.90
CA THR A 276 -2.13 17.48 5.46
C THR A 276 -0.83 17.63 4.69
N GLU A 277 -0.79 17.12 3.47
CA GLU A 277 0.37 17.25 2.58
C GLU A 277 0.83 18.71 2.47
N GLU A 278 -0.10 19.66 2.26
CA GLU A 278 0.22 21.09 2.11
C GLU A 278 0.78 21.72 3.39
N LYS A 279 0.30 21.29 4.57
CA LYS A 279 0.83 21.80 5.85
C LYS A 279 2.28 21.35 6.10
N LEU A 280 2.62 20.16 5.65
CA LEU A 280 3.91 19.52 5.89
C LEU A 280 4.99 19.94 4.90
N ASN A 281 4.63 20.18 3.63
CA ASN A 281 5.58 20.54 2.58
C ASN A 281 5.80 22.05 2.53
N LYS A 282 7.04 22.47 2.82
CA LYS A 282 7.47 23.87 2.80
C LYS A 282 8.65 24.05 1.87
N ALA A 283 8.64 25.13 1.11
CA ALA A 283 9.80 25.58 0.37
C ALA A 283 10.83 26.25 1.32
N LYS A 284 12.05 26.49 0.84
CA LYS A 284 13.11 27.11 1.64
C LYS A 284 12.77 28.52 2.17
N ASP A 285 11.90 29.24 1.48
CA ASP A 285 11.39 30.54 1.90
C ASP A 285 10.23 30.44 2.92
N GLY A 286 9.84 29.23 3.33
CA GLY A 286 8.74 28.96 4.25
C GLY A 286 7.36 28.91 3.58
N SER A 287 7.24 29.18 2.29
CA SER A 287 5.98 29.10 1.56
C SER A 287 5.49 27.64 1.44
N THR A 288 4.17 27.49 1.37
CA THR A 288 3.54 26.17 1.27
C THR A 288 3.60 25.66 -0.19
N ILE A 289 4.07 24.43 -0.37
CA ILE A 289 4.06 23.75 -1.66
C ILE A 289 2.68 23.10 -1.83
N LYS A 290 1.93 23.56 -2.84
CA LYS A 290 0.61 23.00 -3.15
C LYS A 290 0.76 21.65 -3.85
N GLU A 291 -0.26 20.79 -3.72
CA GLU A 291 -0.30 19.45 -4.31
C GLU A 291 0.12 19.41 -5.79
N LYS A 292 -0.41 20.30 -6.62
CA LYS A 292 -0.09 20.36 -8.07
C LYS A 292 1.35 20.77 -8.38
N ALA A 293 1.99 21.52 -7.47
CA ALA A 293 3.36 21.97 -7.63
C ALA A 293 4.40 21.00 -7.03
N LEU A 294 3.95 19.96 -6.33
CA LEU A 294 4.84 19.04 -5.63
C LEU A 294 5.78 18.26 -6.57
N PRO A 295 5.35 17.75 -7.75
CA PRO A 295 6.27 17.11 -8.69
C PRO A 295 7.36 18.05 -9.20
N GLU A 296 7.00 19.29 -9.54
CA GLU A 296 7.97 20.32 -9.99
C GLU A 296 8.93 20.70 -8.87
N ALA A 297 8.43 20.86 -7.63
CA ALA A 297 9.26 21.13 -6.48
C ALA A 297 10.24 19.99 -6.22
N PHE A 298 9.79 18.74 -6.29
CA PHE A 298 10.66 17.58 -6.12
C PHE A 298 11.73 17.47 -7.21
N HIS A 299 11.45 17.90 -8.44
CA HIS A 299 12.43 17.91 -9.52
C HIS A 299 13.60 18.88 -9.26
N THR A 300 13.42 19.90 -8.43
CA THR A 300 14.51 20.86 -8.11
C THR A 300 15.61 20.23 -7.26
N ASP A 301 16.79 20.85 -7.25
CA ASP A 301 17.93 20.40 -6.43
C ASP A 301 17.72 20.61 -4.91
N ASN A 302 16.61 21.24 -4.52
CA ASN A 302 16.32 21.52 -3.11
C ASN A 302 15.90 20.28 -2.31
N PHE A 303 15.27 19.31 -2.97
CA PHE A 303 14.71 18.13 -2.34
C PHE A 303 15.36 16.87 -2.88
N GLY A 304 15.91 16.06 -1.99
CA GLY A 304 16.57 14.80 -2.35
C GLY A 304 15.65 13.58 -2.20
N MET A 305 14.65 13.65 -1.31
CA MET A 305 13.81 12.52 -0.96
C MET A 305 12.32 12.87 -0.97
N LEU A 306 11.49 11.91 -1.36
CA LEU A 306 10.02 11.99 -1.37
C LEU A 306 9.43 10.79 -0.65
N ILE A 307 8.68 11.03 0.44
CA ILE A 307 7.95 9.99 1.17
C ILE A 307 6.55 9.91 0.58
N VAL A 308 6.10 8.71 0.24
CA VAL A 308 4.79 8.50 -0.39
C VAL A 308 3.95 7.46 0.36
N ALA A 309 2.64 7.77 0.52
CA ALA A 309 1.65 6.81 0.95
C ALA A 309 0.55 6.75 -0.10
N GLU A 310 0.43 5.64 -0.83
CA GLU A 310 -0.48 5.37 -1.96
C GLU A 310 -0.28 6.31 -3.17
N LYS A 311 -0.09 7.60 -2.95
CA LYS A 311 0.10 8.62 -3.96
C LYS A 311 1.46 8.45 -4.66
N TYR A 312 1.52 8.66 -5.97
CA TYR A 312 2.72 8.57 -6.82
C TYR A 312 3.36 7.17 -6.98
N GLN A 313 2.77 6.13 -6.41
CA GLN A 313 3.18 4.75 -6.72
C GLN A 313 2.84 4.39 -8.17
N THR A 314 1.82 5.05 -8.74
CA THR A 314 1.47 5.00 -10.16
C THR A 314 1.42 6.42 -10.76
N GLY A 315 1.64 6.56 -12.07
CA GLY A 315 1.48 7.82 -12.79
C GLY A 315 2.47 8.93 -12.44
N PHE A 316 3.56 8.65 -11.71
CA PHE A 316 4.62 9.61 -11.38
C PHE A 316 5.84 9.41 -12.27
N ASP A 317 6.34 10.48 -12.85
CA ASP A 317 7.51 10.48 -13.74
C ASP A 317 8.59 11.42 -13.24
N GLU A 318 9.67 10.84 -12.69
CA GLU A 318 10.86 11.56 -12.24
C GLU A 318 12.11 10.80 -12.69
N PRO A 319 12.74 11.19 -13.81
CA PRO A 319 13.93 10.51 -14.33
C PRO A 319 15.12 10.48 -13.37
N LEU A 320 15.25 11.48 -12.48
CA LEU A 320 16.30 11.54 -11.46
C LEU A 320 16.11 10.54 -10.32
N LEU A 321 14.95 9.87 -10.25
CA LEU A 321 14.67 8.89 -9.22
C LEU A 321 15.56 7.66 -9.43
N HIS A 322 16.53 7.49 -8.54
CA HIS A 322 17.54 6.43 -8.59
C HIS A 322 17.28 5.34 -7.55
N THR A 323 16.87 5.73 -6.34
CA THR A 323 16.75 4.83 -5.20
C THR A 323 15.31 4.76 -4.70
N MET A 324 14.86 3.58 -4.34
CA MET A 324 13.60 3.37 -3.64
C MET A 324 13.83 2.64 -2.32
N PHE A 325 13.28 3.19 -1.26
CA PHE A 325 13.19 2.58 0.05
C PHE A 325 11.78 2.06 0.26
N VAL A 326 11.63 0.77 0.48
CA VAL A 326 10.33 0.11 0.56
C VAL A 326 10.05 -0.34 1.99
N ASP A 327 9.08 0.28 2.63
CA ASP A 327 8.55 -0.13 3.94
C ASP A 327 7.07 -0.52 3.83
N LYS A 328 6.71 -1.17 2.74
CA LYS A 328 5.35 -1.60 2.46
C LYS A 328 5.35 -2.99 1.84
N LYS A 329 4.37 -3.84 2.22
CA LYS A 329 4.19 -5.12 1.52
C LYS A 329 3.75 -4.84 0.08
N LEU A 330 4.56 -5.31 -0.86
CA LEU A 330 4.31 -5.25 -2.30
C LEU A 330 4.10 -6.68 -2.83
N SER A 331 3.12 -6.85 -3.72
CA SER A 331 2.88 -8.14 -4.37
C SER A 331 2.23 -7.95 -5.74
N GLY A 332 2.49 -8.91 -6.66
CA GLY A 332 1.91 -8.94 -8.00
C GLY A 332 2.06 -7.61 -8.75
N VAL A 333 1.00 -7.15 -9.40
CA VAL A 333 0.97 -5.91 -10.20
C VAL A 333 1.51 -4.70 -9.43
N LYS A 334 1.16 -4.55 -8.14
CA LYS A 334 1.59 -3.40 -7.33
C LYS A 334 3.11 -3.35 -7.14
N ALA A 335 3.77 -4.51 -6.99
CA ALA A 335 5.22 -4.56 -6.92
C ALA A 335 5.86 -4.04 -8.21
N VAL A 336 5.40 -4.55 -9.36
CA VAL A 336 5.91 -4.13 -10.67
C VAL A 336 5.67 -2.64 -10.89
N GLN A 337 4.45 -2.15 -10.67
CA GLN A 337 4.10 -0.73 -10.88
C GLN A 337 4.89 0.22 -10.00
N THR A 338 5.05 -0.12 -8.72
CA THR A 338 5.77 0.72 -7.76
C THR A 338 7.26 0.78 -8.10
N LEU A 339 7.91 -0.38 -8.25
CA LEU A 339 9.35 -0.45 -8.51
C LEU A 339 9.72 0.09 -9.89
N SER A 340 8.84 -0.07 -10.90
CA SER A 340 9.05 0.48 -12.23
C SER A 340 9.07 2.02 -12.30
N ARG A 341 8.79 2.74 -11.22
CA ARG A 341 9.04 4.19 -11.16
C ARG A 341 10.54 4.51 -11.27
N LEU A 342 11.41 3.57 -10.91
CA LEU A 342 12.86 3.70 -11.03
C LEU A 342 13.40 3.49 -12.45
N ASN A 343 12.68 2.78 -13.32
CA ASN A 343 13.19 2.25 -14.58
C ASN A 343 13.43 3.31 -15.68
N ARG A 344 13.09 4.59 -15.44
CA ARG A 344 13.26 5.67 -16.41
C ARG A 344 14.72 5.89 -16.76
N THR A 345 15.02 5.88 -18.06
CA THR A 345 16.36 6.18 -18.57
C THR A 345 16.58 7.68 -18.68
N MET A 346 17.79 8.10 -18.37
CA MET A 346 18.27 9.46 -18.65
C MET A 346 19.79 9.48 -18.77
N ARG A 347 20.32 10.57 -19.35
CA ARG A 347 21.76 10.74 -19.48
C ARG A 347 22.44 10.77 -18.10
N GLY A 348 23.40 9.87 -17.88
CA GLY A 348 24.14 9.76 -16.62
C GLY A 348 23.51 8.82 -15.59
N LYS A 349 22.33 8.26 -15.83
CA LYS A 349 21.74 7.23 -15.02
C LYS A 349 22.05 5.85 -15.61
N GLN A 350 22.87 5.07 -14.92
CA GLN A 350 23.33 3.76 -15.37
C GLN A 350 22.71 2.59 -14.61
N ASP A 351 22.26 2.87 -13.40
CA ASP A 351 21.73 1.88 -12.46
C ASP A 351 20.58 2.48 -11.62
N THR A 352 19.95 1.61 -10.87
CA THR A 352 18.96 1.93 -9.84
C THR A 352 19.26 1.12 -8.59
N PHE A 353 18.68 1.48 -7.46
CA PHE A 353 18.88 0.76 -6.21
C PHE A 353 17.56 0.66 -5.44
N VAL A 354 17.26 -0.52 -4.92
CA VAL A 354 16.11 -0.77 -4.05
C VAL A 354 16.61 -1.31 -2.71
N LEU A 355 16.10 -0.72 -1.61
CA LEU A 355 16.29 -1.23 -0.27
C LEU A 355 14.91 -1.50 0.35
N ASP A 356 14.66 -2.74 0.71
CA ASP A 356 13.35 -3.24 1.13
C ASP A 356 13.40 -3.78 2.56
N PHE A 357 12.49 -3.32 3.41
CA PHE A 357 12.37 -3.73 4.81
C PHE A 357 11.29 -4.78 5.05
N VAL A 358 10.47 -5.08 4.04
CA VAL A 358 9.23 -5.86 4.24
C VAL A 358 9.14 -7.09 3.34
N ASN A 359 9.63 -6.97 2.09
CA ASN A 359 9.48 -8.02 1.09
C ASN A 359 10.79 -8.81 0.94
N SER A 360 10.67 -10.13 0.79
CA SER A 360 11.83 -10.95 0.43
C SER A 360 12.14 -10.85 -1.08
N ALA A 361 13.37 -11.16 -1.45
CA ALA A 361 13.77 -11.23 -2.86
C ALA A 361 12.89 -12.21 -3.66
N GLU A 362 12.49 -13.32 -3.04
CA GLU A 362 11.62 -14.33 -3.63
C GLU A 362 10.19 -13.82 -3.86
N ASP A 363 9.60 -13.06 -2.92
CA ASP A 363 8.26 -12.45 -3.10
C ASP A 363 8.25 -11.47 -4.29
N ILE A 364 9.34 -10.71 -4.44
CA ILE A 364 9.49 -9.76 -5.55
C ILE A 364 9.71 -10.50 -6.86
N LYS A 365 10.56 -11.53 -6.88
CA LYS A 365 10.76 -12.39 -8.04
C LYS A 365 9.43 -12.93 -8.55
N LYS A 366 8.66 -13.59 -7.71
CA LYS A 366 7.32 -14.11 -8.04
C LYS A 366 6.34 -13.04 -8.54
N SER A 367 6.50 -11.79 -8.07
CA SER A 367 5.65 -10.69 -8.51
C SER A 367 6.00 -10.19 -9.91
N PHE A 368 7.28 -10.29 -10.33
CA PHE A 368 7.76 -9.79 -11.62
C PHE A 368 7.73 -10.83 -12.74
N GLU A 369 7.98 -12.10 -12.43
CA GLU A 369 8.07 -13.19 -13.41
C GLU A 369 6.88 -13.23 -14.40
N PRO A 370 5.60 -13.07 -13.97
CA PRO A 370 4.46 -13.10 -14.90
C PRO A 370 4.46 -11.98 -15.96
N TYR A 371 5.23 -10.91 -15.74
CA TYR A 371 5.27 -9.71 -16.61
C TYR A 371 6.60 -9.54 -17.33
N TYR A 372 7.54 -10.47 -17.12
CA TYR A 372 8.90 -10.34 -17.66
C TYR A 372 8.94 -10.57 -19.17
N GLU A 373 8.27 -11.59 -19.67
CA GLU A 373 8.18 -11.91 -21.11
C GLU A 373 6.76 -11.79 -21.62
N GLU A 374 5.95 -12.84 -21.50
CA GLU A 374 4.57 -12.88 -21.97
C GLU A 374 3.63 -13.30 -20.86
N THR A 375 2.57 -12.54 -20.70
CA THR A 375 1.50 -12.86 -19.75
C THR A 375 0.40 -13.63 -20.48
N VAL A 376 0.16 -14.87 -20.09
CA VAL A 376 -0.86 -15.75 -20.69
C VAL A 376 -1.88 -16.14 -19.62
N LEU A 377 -3.16 -16.17 -20.00
CA LEU A 377 -4.22 -16.73 -19.16
C LEU A 377 -4.55 -18.16 -19.62
N GLU A 378 -4.34 -19.14 -18.73
CA GLU A 378 -4.44 -20.56 -19.10
C GLU A 378 -5.86 -21.06 -19.34
N GLN A 379 -6.84 -20.53 -18.58
CA GLN A 379 -8.21 -21.01 -18.63
C GLN A 379 -9.22 -19.87 -18.56
N GLU A 380 -10.36 -20.09 -19.21
CA GLU A 380 -11.51 -19.17 -19.16
C GLU A 380 -12.22 -19.28 -17.79
N THR A 381 -12.70 -18.15 -17.29
CA THR A 381 -13.48 -18.14 -16.04
C THR A 381 -14.76 -18.94 -16.18
N ASN A 382 -14.98 -19.90 -15.29
CA ASN A 382 -16.18 -20.72 -15.29
C ASN A 382 -17.41 -19.91 -14.83
N PRO A 383 -18.41 -19.65 -15.70
CA PRO A 383 -19.58 -18.86 -15.33
C PRO A 383 -20.47 -19.52 -14.27
N ASN A 384 -20.35 -20.84 -14.06
CA ASN A 384 -21.15 -21.57 -13.07
C ASN A 384 -20.86 -21.15 -11.62
N VAL A 385 -19.70 -20.57 -11.35
CA VAL A 385 -19.34 -20.01 -10.03
C VAL A 385 -20.39 -19.02 -9.52
N VAL A 386 -21.07 -18.28 -10.40
CA VAL A 386 -22.15 -17.34 -10.03
C VAL A 386 -23.33 -18.08 -9.40
N TYR A 387 -23.70 -19.22 -9.99
CA TYR A 387 -24.82 -20.03 -9.48
C TYR A 387 -24.46 -20.72 -8.15
N ASP A 388 -23.23 -21.21 -8.02
CA ASP A 388 -22.74 -21.82 -6.79
C ASP A 388 -22.77 -20.83 -5.62
N LEU A 389 -22.36 -19.59 -5.86
CA LEU A 389 -22.41 -18.52 -4.87
C LEU A 389 -23.85 -18.14 -4.51
N LYS A 390 -24.75 -18.07 -5.51
CA LYS A 390 -26.16 -17.82 -5.23
C LYS A 390 -26.77 -18.94 -4.39
N ASN A 391 -26.52 -20.20 -4.75
CA ASN A 391 -27.00 -21.35 -3.98
C ASN A 391 -26.51 -21.30 -2.53
N THR A 392 -25.23 -20.97 -2.32
CA THR A 392 -24.67 -20.78 -0.98
C THR A 392 -25.38 -19.65 -0.21
N LEU A 393 -25.72 -18.53 -0.89
CA LEU A 393 -26.47 -17.43 -0.26
C LEU A 393 -27.90 -17.81 0.08
N ASP A 394 -28.56 -18.64 -0.76
CA ASP A 394 -29.93 -19.12 -0.54
C ASP A 394 -30.05 -19.98 0.73
N GLU A 395 -29.00 -20.72 1.11
CA GLU A 395 -28.96 -21.54 2.33
C GLU A 395 -29.11 -20.72 3.62
N TYR A 396 -28.77 -19.43 3.60
CA TYR A 396 -28.94 -18.55 4.77
C TYR A 396 -30.37 -18.09 4.98
N HIS A 397 -31.25 -18.20 3.98
CA HIS A 397 -32.65 -17.76 4.01
C HIS A 397 -32.84 -16.30 4.41
N VAL A 398 -31.87 -15.44 4.07
CA VAL A 398 -31.89 -14.01 4.38
C VAL A 398 -32.91 -13.26 3.52
N TYR A 399 -33.12 -13.69 2.30
CA TYR A 399 -34.05 -13.09 1.34
C TYR A 399 -35.00 -14.15 0.75
N GLN A 400 -36.03 -13.68 0.06
CA GLN A 400 -37.00 -14.53 -0.63
C GLN A 400 -37.14 -14.15 -2.09
N GLU A 401 -37.41 -15.14 -2.98
CA GLU A 401 -37.57 -14.87 -4.42
C GLU A 401 -38.69 -13.87 -4.73
N MET A 402 -39.77 -13.84 -3.93
CA MET A 402 -40.85 -12.86 -4.09
C MET A 402 -40.36 -11.41 -3.83
N GLU A 403 -39.45 -11.21 -2.89
CA GLU A 403 -38.86 -9.89 -2.58
C GLU A 403 -37.96 -9.43 -3.73
N ILE A 404 -37.15 -10.35 -4.26
CA ILE A 404 -36.31 -10.10 -5.44
C ILE A 404 -37.17 -9.72 -6.64
N GLY A 405 -38.27 -10.45 -6.89
CA GLY A 405 -39.18 -10.17 -7.97
C GLY A 405 -39.82 -8.79 -7.89
N LYS A 406 -40.40 -8.43 -6.74
CA LYS A 406 -40.99 -7.11 -6.51
C LYS A 406 -39.99 -5.98 -6.58
N PHE A 407 -38.79 -6.18 -6.03
CA PHE A 407 -37.70 -5.23 -6.12
C PHE A 407 -37.31 -4.97 -7.59
N ALA A 408 -37.15 -6.05 -8.36
CA ALA A 408 -36.80 -5.97 -9.78
C ALA A 408 -37.88 -5.27 -10.61
N GLU A 409 -39.17 -5.53 -10.36
CA GLU A 409 -40.28 -4.82 -11.00
C GLU A 409 -40.20 -3.30 -10.77
N ILE A 410 -39.95 -2.86 -9.54
CA ILE A 410 -39.81 -1.44 -9.23
C ILE A 410 -38.55 -0.87 -9.86
N PHE A 411 -37.43 -1.58 -9.78
CA PHE A 411 -36.15 -1.12 -10.28
C PHE A 411 -36.13 -0.95 -11.82
N PHE A 412 -36.71 -1.88 -12.55
CA PHE A 412 -36.73 -1.84 -14.02
C PHE A 412 -37.92 -1.09 -14.63
N ALA A 413 -38.91 -0.70 -13.82
CA ALA A 413 -40.08 0.08 -14.30
C ALA A 413 -39.71 1.49 -14.80
N SER A 414 -38.65 2.09 -14.28
CA SER A 414 -38.21 3.45 -14.61
C SER A 414 -36.75 3.50 -15.05
N LYS A 415 -36.44 4.29 -16.08
CA LYS A 415 -35.07 4.54 -16.51
C LYS A 415 -34.28 5.44 -15.54
N THR A 416 -34.98 6.24 -14.75
CA THR A 416 -34.39 7.13 -13.73
C THR A 416 -35.25 6.99 -12.48
N GLN A 417 -34.62 6.58 -11.36
CA GLN A 417 -35.28 6.44 -10.09
C GLN A 417 -35.40 7.80 -9.40
N ASN A 418 -36.57 8.09 -8.86
CA ASN A 418 -36.82 9.24 -8.03
C ASN A 418 -36.81 8.85 -6.53
N ALA A 419 -36.84 9.84 -5.61
CA ALA A 419 -36.82 9.59 -4.17
C ALA A 419 -37.97 8.66 -3.70
N GLY A 420 -39.13 8.70 -4.36
CA GLY A 420 -40.26 7.81 -4.04
C GLY A 420 -40.00 6.36 -4.45
N ASP A 421 -39.30 6.13 -5.54
CA ASP A 421 -38.93 4.79 -5.99
C ASP A 421 -37.86 4.20 -5.09
N LEU A 422 -36.89 5.01 -4.62
CA LEU A 422 -35.91 4.58 -3.63
C LEU A 422 -36.56 4.12 -2.32
N GLY A 423 -37.56 4.83 -1.81
CA GLY A 423 -38.32 4.40 -0.63
C GLY A 423 -39.04 3.09 -0.82
N LYS A 424 -39.59 2.82 -2.02
CA LYS A 424 -40.22 1.51 -2.35
C LYS A 424 -39.18 0.40 -2.46
N LEU A 425 -38.04 0.65 -3.07
CA LEU A 425 -36.93 -0.32 -3.15
C LEU A 425 -36.41 -0.67 -1.75
N GLN A 426 -36.25 0.32 -0.89
CA GLN A 426 -35.88 0.14 0.51
C GLN A 426 -36.86 -0.79 1.26
N SER A 427 -38.16 -0.60 1.05
CA SER A 427 -39.19 -1.43 1.69
C SER A 427 -39.11 -2.91 1.29
N GLN A 428 -38.59 -3.24 0.11
CA GLN A 428 -38.42 -4.63 -0.34
C GLN A 428 -37.12 -5.26 0.23
N ILE A 429 -36.16 -4.46 0.65
CA ILE A 429 -34.90 -4.95 1.24
C ILE A 429 -35.01 -5.08 2.77
N GLN A 430 -35.84 -4.27 3.41
CA GLN A 430 -35.97 -4.26 4.88
C GLN A 430 -36.23 -5.63 5.51
N PRO A 431 -37.12 -6.50 4.97
CA PRO A 431 -37.33 -7.84 5.54
C PRO A 431 -36.07 -8.71 5.51
N ALA A 432 -35.23 -8.57 4.46
CA ALA A 432 -33.96 -9.28 4.38
C ALA A 432 -32.96 -8.77 5.42
N LEU A 433 -32.90 -7.45 5.65
CA LEU A 433 -32.06 -6.88 6.71
C LEU A 433 -32.47 -7.37 8.10
N ASP A 434 -33.76 -7.52 8.35
CA ASP A 434 -34.25 -7.99 9.65
C ASP A 434 -33.92 -9.47 9.87
N ARG A 435 -34.06 -10.31 8.84
CA ARG A 435 -33.63 -11.72 8.88
C ARG A 435 -32.11 -11.85 9.02
N PHE A 436 -31.35 -11.01 8.32
CA PHE A 436 -29.90 -10.97 8.46
C PHE A 436 -29.46 -10.66 9.90
N LYS A 437 -30.05 -9.62 10.52
CA LYS A 437 -29.77 -9.26 11.93
C LYS A 437 -30.10 -10.38 12.92
N ALA A 438 -31.04 -11.25 12.59
CA ALA A 438 -31.41 -12.39 13.42
C ALA A 438 -30.45 -13.59 13.28
N LEU A 439 -29.55 -13.57 12.30
CA LEU A 439 -28.53 -14.62 12.18
C LEU A 439 -27.48 -14.53 13.31
N PRO A 440 -26.88 -15.66 13.72
CA PRO A 440 -25.67 -15.64 14.54
C PRO A 440 -24.55 -14.83 13.88
N ALA A 441 -23.71 -14.15 14.69
CA ALA A 441 -22.66 -13.25 14.19
C ALA A 441 -21.73 -13.91 13.15
N GLU A 442 -21.33 -15.15 13.39
CA GLU A 442 -20.50 -15.93 12.44
C GLU A 442 -21.17 -16.10 11.07
N LYS A 443 -22.49 -16.38 11.08
CA LYS A 443 -23.28 -16.51 9.84
C LYS A 443 -23.50 -15.18 9.15
N GLN A 444 -23.59 -14.07 9.90
CA GLN A 444 -23.67 -12.74 9.33
C GLN A 444 -22.40 -12.40 8.53
N ASP A 445 -21.22 -12.67 9.08
CA ASP A 445 -19.94 -12.39 8.42
C ASP A 445 -19.73 -13.27 7.18
N LEU A 446 -20.08 -14.55 7.26
CA LEU A 446 -20.02 -15.47 6.12
C LEU A 446 -20.98 -15.04 5.01
N PHE A 447 -22.21 -14.68 5.35
CA PHE A 447 -23.18 -14.16 4.39
C PHE A 447 -22.68 -12.90 3.68
N LYS A 448 -22.17 -11.91 4.43
CA LYS A 448 -21.62 -10.68 3.87
C LYS A 448 -20.48 -10.94 2.90
N SER A 449 -19.50 -11.74 3.32
CA SER A 449 -18.34 -12.06 2.48
C SER A 449 -18.76 -12.80 1.20
N THR A 450 -19.73 -13.71 1.30
CA THR A 450 -20.27 -14.43 0.13
C THR A 450 -21.07 -13.52 -0.78
N LEU A 451 -21.87 -12.58 -0.23
CA LEU A 451 -22.65 -11.61 -1.00
C LEU A 451 -21.75 -10.63 -1.76
N ALA A 452 -20.76 -10.07 -1.10
CA ALA A 452 -19.77 -9.20 -1.72
C ALA A 452 -18.99 -9.93 -2.83
N ARG A 453 -18.65 -11.20 -2.60
CA ARG A 453 -18.01 -12.06 -3.60
C ARG A 453 -18.92 -12.34 -4.79
N PHE A 454 -20.19 -12.66 -4.56
CA PHE A 454 -21.19 -12.83 -5.62
C PHE A 454 -21.26 -11.56 -6.48
N ASN A 455 -21.42 -10.39 -5.87
CA ASN A 455 -21.51 -9.12 -6.58
C ASN A 455 -20.28 -8.88 -7.49
N ARG A 456 -19.09 -9.16 -6.99
CA ARG A 456 -17.82 -9.02 -7.74
C ARG A 456 -17.73 -10.01 -8.89
N ILE A 457 -17.98 -11.30 -8.64
CA ILE A 457 -17.84 -12.36 -9.66
C ILE A 457 -18.95 -12.23 -10.71
N TYR A 458 -20.19 -11.93 -10.32
CA TYR A 458 -21.26 -11.70 -11.27
C TYR A 458 -20.92 -10.55 -12.24
N ALA A 459 -20.46 -9.42 -11.71
CA ALA A 459 -20.05 -8.30 -12.52
C ALA A 459 -18.91 -8.66 -13.49
N PHE A 460 -17.98 -9.51 -13.11
CA PHE A 460 -16.90 -10.00 -13.95
C PHE A 460 -17.42 -10.99 -15.03
N VAL A 461 -18.16 -12.03 -14.63
CA VAL A 461 -18.65 -13.06 -15.55
C VAL A 461 -19.55 -12.49 -16.63
N THR A 462 -20.40 -11.51 -16.30
CA THR A 462 -21.27 -10.85 -17.30
C THR A 462 -20.50 -10.00 -18.33
N GLN A 463 -19.23 -9.74 -18.09
CA GLN A 463 -18.36 -9.00 -19.03
C GLN A 463 -17.65 -9.94 -20.01
N VAL A 464 -17.15 -11.07 -19.50
CA VAL A 464 -16.36 -12.02 -20.29
C VAL A 464 -17.21 -13.14 -20.91
N CYS A 465 -18.38 -13.43 -20.33
CA CYS A 465 -19.29 -14.48 -20.80
C CYS A 465 -20.70 -13.92 -21.08
N ARG A 466 -21.36 -14.44 -22.10
CA ARG A 466 -22.76 -14.11 -22.38
C ARG A 466 -23.67 -14.86 -21.40
N LEU A 467 -23.96 -14.25 -20.26
CA LEU A 467 -24.86 -14.81 -19.24
C LEU A 467 -26.27 -14.23 -19.44
N PHE A 468 -27.17 -14.99 -20.09
CA PHE A 468 -28.56 -14.58 -20.38
C PHE A 468 -29.56 -15.20 -19.40
N ASP A 469 -29.35 -15.01 -18.10
CA ASP A 469 -30.25 -15.47 -17.05
C ASP A 469 -30.95 -14.30 -16.37
N LYS A 470 -32.27 -14.19 -16.61
CA LYS A 470 -33.09 -13.10 -16.05
C LYS A 470 -33.14 -13.11 -14.54
N ASP A 471 -33.17 -14.28 -13.92
CA ASP A 471 -33.38 -14.39 -12.47
C ASP A 471 -32.08 -14.10 -11.72
N ILE A 472 -30.96 -14.57 -12.23
CA ILE A 472 -29.65 -14.14 -11.74
C ILE A 472 -29.43 -12.63 -11.92
N HIS A 473 -29.88 -12.03 -13.03
CA HIS A 473 -29.78 -10.61 -13.24
C HIS A 473 -30.62 -9.81 -12.25
N LYS A 474 -31.88 -10.21 -12.00
CA LYS A 474 -32.73 -9.61 -10.95
C LYS A 474 -32.06 -9.71 -9.58
N PHE A 475 -31.56 -10.91 -9.26
CA PHE A 475 -30.85 -11.13 -8.02
C PHE A 475 -29.59 -10.26 -7.89
N SER A 476 -28.81 -10.08 -8.93
CA SER A 476 -27.59 -9.26 -8.87
C SER A 476 -27.86 -7.81 -8.51
N VAL A 477 -28.95 -7.22 -9.03
CA VAL A 477 -29.34 -5.85 -8.69
C VAL A 477 -29.83 -5.78 -7.24
N TYR A 478 -30.66 -6.75 -6.81
CA TYR A 478 -31.12 -6.86 -5.44
C TYR A 478 -29.94 -7.04 -4.47
N ALA A 479 -29.01 -7.94 -4.79
CA ALA A 479 -27.82 -8.24 -4.01
C ALA A 479 -26.92 -7.02 -3.80
N LYS A 480 -26.74 -6.20 -4.84
CA LYS A 480 -25.99 -4.93 -4.70
C LYS A 480 -26.63 -3.97 -3.72
N PHE A 481 -27.95 -3.81 -3.78
CA PHE A 481 -28.67 -2.93 -2.85
C PHE A 481 -28.69 -3.49 -1.42
N LEU A 482 -28.82 -4.79 -1.27
CA LEU A 482 -28.75 -5.46 0.04
C LEU A 482 -27.38 -5.28 0.67
N ASP A 483 -26.29 -5.53 -0.09
CA ASP A 483 -24.91 -5.40 0.37
C ASP A 483 -24.59 -3.99 0.90
N LEU A 484 -25.09 -2.96 0.20
CA LEU A 484 -24.95 -1.56 0.62
C LEU A 484 -25.61 -1.24 1.96
N GLN A 485 -26.66 -1.99 2.34
CA GLN A 485 -27.47 -1.70 3.53
C GLN A 485 -27.20 -2.67 4.69
N LEU A 486 -26.47 -3.74 4.46
CA LEU A 486 -26.05 -4.61 5.55
C LEU A 486 -25.24 -3.80 6.56
N PRO A 487 -25.48 -3.99 7.88
CA PRO A 487 -24.67 -3.34 8.90
C PRO A 487 -23.21 -3.64 8.63
N LYS A 488 -22.40 -2.62 8.45
CA LYS A 488 -20.96 -2.80 8.38
C LYS A 488 -20.54 -3.40 9.72
N GLY A 489 -19.94 -4.57 9.70
CA GLY A 489 -19.30 -5.10 10.89
C GLY A 489 -18.29 -4.03 11.28
N GLY A 490 -18.49 -3.38 12.41
CA GLY A 490 -17.42 -2.58 12.97
C GLY A 490 -16.25 -3.54 13.13
N ASN A 491 -15.19 -3.36 12.36
CA ASN A 491 -13.92 -3.85 12.79
C ASN A 491 -13.71 -3.09 14.09
N GLU A 492 -13.83 -3.76 15.22
CA GLU A 492 -13.35 -3.21 16.47
C GLU A 492 -11.91 -2.82 16.17
N ILE A 493 -11.63 -1.52 16.14
CA ILE A 493 -10.24 -1.04 16.09
C ILE A 493 -9.65 -1.52 17.41
N ILE A 494 -8.95 -2.65 17.33
CA ILE A 494 -8.29 -3.20 18.50
C ILE A 494 -7.08 -2.33 18.75
N ASN A 495 -7.20 -1.44 19.75
CA ASN A 495 -6.05 -0.70 20.25
C ASN A 495 -5.27 -1.59 21.23
N VAL A 496 -4.01 -1.82 20.91
CA VAL A 496 -3.07 -2.61 21.72
C VAL A 496 -1.96 -1.76 22.34
N ASP A 497 -1.92 -0.45 22.09
CA ASP A 497 -0.84 0.44 22.51
C ASP A 497 -0.56 0.38 24.02
N ASP A 498 -1.63 0.29 24.85
CA ASP A 498 -1.52 0.16 26.29
C ASP A 498 -1.39 -1.30 26.79
N LYS A 499 -1.44 -2.28 25.88
CA LYS A 499 -1.54 -3.71 26.23
C LYS A 499 -0.29 -4.50 25.91
N VAL A 500 0.57 -3.96 25.08
CA VAL A 500 1.80 -4.60 24.63
C VAL A 500 2.97 -3.64 24.68
N LEU A 501 4.17 -4.20 24.81
CA LEU A 501 5.44 -3.48 24.76
C LEU A 501 6.35 -4.15 23.75
N LEU A 502 7.10 -3.35 23.00
CA LEU A 502 8.19 -3.82 22.17
C LEU A 502 9.42 -4.05 23.05
N GLU A 503 9.75 -5.31 23.31
CA GLU A 503 10.88 -5.68 24.16
C GLU A 503 12.20 -5.62 23.39
N TYR A 504 12.20 -6.12 22.15
CA TYR A 504 13.37 -6.16 21.27
C TYR A 504 13.01 -5.78 19.84
N TYR A 505 13.96 -5.12 19.17
CA TYR A 505 13.89 -4.83 17.75
C TYR A 505 15.29 -4.79 17.15
N ARG A 506 15.49 -5.49 16.04
CA ARG A 506 16.75 -5.52 15.30
C ARG A 506 16.49 -5.62 13.80
N LEU A 507 17.27 -4.85 13.03
CA LEU A 507 17.33 -4.96 11.57
C LEU A 507 18.62 -5.68 11.17
N GLU A 508 18.50 -6.70 10.33
CA GLU A 508 19.65 -7.40 9.73
C GLU A 508 19.56 -7.38 8.23
N LYS A 509 20.68 -7.16 7.55
CA LYS A 509 20.75 -7.33 6.10
C LYS A 509 20.56 -8.80 5.77
N ASP A 510 19.57 -9.12 4.94
CA ASP A 510 19.22 -10.49 4.56
C ASP A 510 19.74 -10.85 3.18
N PHE A 511 19.62 -9.93 2.22
CA PHE A 511 20.02 -10.16 0.83
C PHE A 511 20.60 -8.87 0.23
N GLU A 512 21.61 -9.03 -0.64
CA GLU A 512 22.14 -7.96 -1.48
C GLU A 512 22.62 -8.55 -2.80
N GLY A 513 22.04 -8.13 -3.92
CA GLY A 513 22.41 -8.64 -5.24
C GLY A 513 21.40 -8.34 -6.33
N SER A 514 21.50 -9.09 -7.43
CA SER A 514 20.54 -9.09 -8.52
C SER A 514 19.47 -10.16 -8.27
N ILE A 515 18.22 -9.82 -8.51
CA ILE A 515 17.12 -10.78 -8.56
C ILE A 515 16.94 -11.18 -10.02
N GLU A 516 17.42 -12.39 -10.35
CA GLU A 516 17.33 -12.91 -11.71
C GLU A 516 15.90 -13.42 -12.00
N LEU A 517 15.32 -12.92 -13.09
CA LEU A 517 14.02 -13.37 -13.58
C LEU A 517 14.21 -14.45 -14.64
N GLU A 518 13.40 -15.48 -14.53
CA GLU A 518 13.34 -16.57 -15.52
C GLU A 518 12.02 -16.50 -16.29
N PRO A 519 12.00 -16.84 -17.58
CA PRO A 519 10.76 -16.99 -18.33
C PRO A 519 9.90 -18.08 -17.66
N THR A 520 8.69 -17.76 -17.28
CA THR A 520 7.75 -18.75 -16.74
C THR A 520 6.74 -19.14 -17.83
N GLU A 521 6.56 -20.45 -18.02
CA GLU A 521 5.46 -20.99 -18.82
C GLU A 521 4.14 -21.03 -18.05
N GLU A 522 4.17 -20.72 -16.74
CA GLU A 522 2.98 -20.71 -15.89
C GLU A 522 2.19 -19.42 -16.13
N GLY A 523 1.02 -19.57 -16.74
CA GLY A 523 0.04 -18.50 -16.92
C GLY A 523 -0.75 -18.19 -15.64
N PHE A 524 -1.51 -17.12 -15.65
CA PHE A 524 -2.43 -16.82 -14.57
C PHE A 524 -3.49 -17.91 -14.40
N GLN A 525 -3.76 -18.26 -13.14
CA GLN A 525 -4.86 -19.17 -12.81
C GLN A 525 -6.18 -18.36 -12.77
N PRO A 526 -7.28 -18.87 -13.34
CA PRO A 526 -8.57 -18.20 -13.30
C PRO A 526 -9.08 -18.06 -11.86
N ILE A 527 -9.95 -17.07 -11.64
CA ILE A 527 -10.60 -16.87 -10.33
C ILE A 527 -11.41 -18.12 -9.99
N THR A 528 -10.91 -18.94 -9.06
CA THR A 528 -11.61 -20.12 -8.59
C THR A 528 -12.66 -19.76 -7.54
N GLY A 529 -13.78 -20.52 -7.54
CA GLY A 529 -14.88 -20.37 -6.58
C GLY A 529 -14.52 -20.68 -5.12
N GLU A 530 -13.36 -21.26 -4.83
CA GLU A 530 -12.96 -21.69 -3.50
C GLU A 530 -12.42 -20.52 -2.66
N ALA A 531 -13.26 -19.98 -1.78
CA ALA A 531 -12.77 -19.18 -0.66
C ALA A 531 -12.45 -20.12 0.48
N GLY A 532 -11.22 -20.14 0.92
CA GLY A 532 -10.89 -20.76 2.19
C GLY A 532 -11.81 -20.20 3.28
N ARG A 533 -12.51 -21.06 4.00
CA ARG A 533 -13.28 -20.71 5.20
C ARG A 533 -12.31 -20.06 6.20
N ARG A 534 -12.32 -18.75 6.33
CA ARG A 534 -11.71 -18.08 7.48
C ARG A 534 -12.76 -18.04 8.58
N GLU A 535 -12.70 -18.99 9.48
CA GLU A 535 -13.40 -18.89 10.76
C GLU A 535 -12.74 -17.75 11.55
N LYS A 536 -13.55 -16.80 12.05
CA LYS A 536 -13.08 -15.83 13.03
C LYS A 536 -12.79 -16.56 14.33
N LYS A 537 -11.53 -16.83 14.58
CA LYS A 537 -11.06 -17.44 15.80
C LYS A 537 -10.65 -16.34 16.76
N LYS A 538 -11.21 -16.35 17.98
CA LYS A 538 -10.73 -15.52 19.07
C LYS A 538 -9.63 -16.27 19.79
N ASP A 539 -8.52 -15.60 20.03
CA ASP A 539 -7.42 -16.11 20.82
C ASP A 539 -7.11 -15.11 21.96
N PRO A 540 -6.68 -15.57 23.13
CA PRO A 540 -6.10 -14.71 24.16
C PRO A 540 -4.94 -13.89 23.62
N LEU A 541 -4.76 -12.67 24.12
CA LEU A 541 -3.67 -11.76 23.70
C LEU A 541 -2.29 -12.44 23.82
N THR A 542 -2.08 -13.22 24.85
CA THR A 542 -0.83 -14.00 25.04
C THR A 542 -0.57 -14.94 23.86
N ILE A 543 -1.56 -15.69 23.38
CA ILE A 543 -1.41 -16.61 22.23
C ILE A 543 -1.10 -15.83 20.95
N ILE A 544 -1.72 -14.65 20.76
CA ILE A 544 -1.46 -13.81 19.60
C ILE A 544 -0.02 -13.28 19.64
N ILE A 545 0.46 -12.85 20.79
CA ILE A 545 1.85 -12.42 21.02
C ILE A 545 2.84 -13.56 20.74
N ASP A 546 2.56 -14.76 21.26
CA ASP A 546 3.42 -15.93 21.05
C ASP A 546 3.56 -16.27 19.56
N LYS A 547 2.48 -16.23 18.78
CA LYS A 547 2.51 -16.44 17.32
C LYS A 547 3.38 -15.39 16.60
N ILE A 548 3.37 -14.15 17.05
CA ILE A 548 4.22 -13.09 16.49
C ILE A 548 5.67 -13.33 16.86
N ASN A 549 5.93 -13.60 18.15
CA ASN A 549 7.28 -13.84 18.63
C ASN A 549 7.92 -15.10 18.03
N GLU A 550 7.13 -16.13 17.73
CA GLU A 550 7.60 -17.32 17.01
C GLU A 550 8.05 -16.98 15.57
N LYS A 551 7.37 -16.07 14.92
CA LYS A 551 7.66 -15.67 13.55
C LYS A 551 8.83 -14.69 13.44
N TYR A 552 8.92 -13.71 14.32
CA TYR A 552 9.86 -12.58 14.25
C TYR A 552 10.88 -12.59 15.40
N GLY A 553 10.66 -13.39 16.44
CA GLY A 553 11.61 -13.56 17.54
C GLY A 553 12.80 -14.42 17.09
N THR A 554 13.98 -14.01 17.51
CA THR A 554 15.19 -14.84 17.46
C THR A 554 15.65 -15.16 18.86
N THR A 555 16.63 -16.04 19.02
CA THR A 555 17.38 -16.18 20.24
C THR A 555 18.22 -14.92 20.45
N PHE A 556 17.69 -13.96 21.20
CA PHE A 556 18.44 -12.80 21.65
C PHE A 556 19.60 -13.26 22.50
N THR A 557 20.78 -12.68 22.29
CA THR A 557 21.98 -13.02 23.02
C THR A 557 21.95 -12.41 24.42
N GLU A 558 22.73 -12.98 25.37
CA GLU A 558 22.94 -12.37 26.68
C GLU A 558 23.55 -10.95 26.57
N MET A 559 24.25 -10.69 25.46
CA MET A 559 24.77 -9.37 25.11
C MET A 559 23.66 -8.34 24.94
N ASP A 560 22.62 -8.68 24.16
CA ASP A 560 21.49 -7.80 23.92
C ASP A 560 20.80 -7.39 25.23
N LYS A 561 20.68 -8.33 26.19
CA LYS A 561 20.12 -8.06 27.53
C LYS A 561 20.95 -7.09 28.34
N VAL A 562 22.27 -7.23 28.32
CA VAL A 562 23.18 -6.37 29.11
C VAL A 562 23.16 -4.93 28.57
N LEU A 563 23.17 -4.74 27.26
CA LEU A 563 23.11 -3.41 26.66
C LEU A 563 21.82 -2.68 27.03
N LEU A 564 20.70 -3.40 27.03
CA LEU A 564 19.43 -2.88 27.46
C LEU A 564 19.36 -2.49 28.94
N GLN A 565 19.97 -3.30 29.78
CA GLN A 565 20.05 -2.98 31.20
C GLN A 565 20.86 -1.71 31.43
N ILE A 566 21.97 -1.52 30.71
CA ILE A 566 22.77 -0.30 30.77
C ILE A 566 21.91 0.92 30.32
N GLU A 567 21.19 0.83 29.22
CA GLU A 567 20.30 1.91 28.77
C GLU A 567 19.24 2.25 29.85
N ASN A 568 18.61 1.24 30.45
CA ASN A 568 17.62 1.44 31.49
C ASN A 568 18.21 2.09 32.76
N ASP A 569 19.41 1.68 33.15
CA ASP A 569 20.08 2.29 34.28
C ASP A 569 20.31 3.80 34.09
N TYR A 570 20.63 4.20 32.86
CA TYR A 570 20.73 5.61 32.51
C TYR A 570 19.36 6.29 32.47
N ALA A 571 18.35 5.64 31.90
CA ALA A 571 17.02 6.20 31.74
C ALA A 571 16.29 6.46 33.08
N THR A 572 16.60 5.68 34.10
CA THR A 572 16.02 5.84 35.45
C THR A 572 16.63 6.98 36.23
N GLN A 573 17.83 7.46 35.87
CA GLN A 573 18.53 8.51 36.61
C GLN A 573 18.05 9.91 36.21
N ASP A 574 17.57 10.72 37.14
CA ASP A 574 17.11 12.09 36.90
C ASP A 574 18.20 13.03 36.34
N LYS A 575 19.48 12.74 36.64
CA LYS A 575 20.65 13.42 36.06
C LYS A 575 20.61 13.35 34.53
N TRP A 576 20.37 12.16 33.94
CA TRP A 576 20.37 11.97 32.49
C TRP A 576 19.13 12.54 31.82
N LYS A 577 17.98 12.50 32.51
CA LYS A 577 16.76 13.21 32.04
C LYS A 577 17.04 14.72 31.92
N SER A 578 17.67 15.30 32.94
CA SER A 578 18.06 16.72 32.94
C SER A 578 19.06 17.03 31.81
N TYR A 579 20.05 16.15 31.59
CA TYR A 579 21.04 16.35 30.51
C TYR A 579 20.41 16.29 29.15
N ALA A 580 19.48 15.36 28.89
CA ALA A 580 18.79 15.24 27.63
C ALA A 580 17.87 16.44 27.32
N HIS A 581 17.22 17.02 28.37
CA HIS A 581 16.33 18.18 28.20
C HIS A 581 17.09 19.49 28.02
N ASN A 582 18.23 19.68 28.68
CA ASN A 582 18.93 20.95 28.72
C ASN A 582 20.07 21.09 27.71
N ASN A 583 20.47 20.02 27.04
CA ASN A 583 21.59 20.04 26.09
C ASN A 583 21.16 19.55 24.71
N ASP A 584 21.90 19.98 23.69
CA ASP A 584 21.81 19.40 22.36
C ASP A 584 22.40 17.97 22.32
N PHE A 585 22.09 17.24 21.26
CA PHE A 585 22.55 15.85 21.09
C PHE A 585 24.07 15.71 21.18
N LYS A 586 24.81 16.63 20.57
CA LYS A 586 26.27 16.58 20.56
C LYS A 586 26.86 16.74 21.97
N THR A 587 26.35 17.68 22.72
CA THR A 587 26.76 17.91 24.12
C THR A 587 26.36 16.75 25.04
N PHE A 588 25.14 16.20 24.83
CA PHE A 588 24.70 15.01 25.56
C PHE A 588 25.64 13.83 25.27
N MET A 589 25.99 13.54 24.02
CA MET A 589 26.91 12.47 23.65
C MET A 589 28.30 12.62 24.24
N LEU A 590 28.82 13.85 24.40
CA LEU A 590 30.09 14.08 25.05
C LEU A 590 30.04 13.73 26.57
N LEU A 591 28.93 14.05 27.21
CA LEU A 591 28.72 13.69 28.63
C LEU A 591 28.54 12.17 28.78
N PHE A 592 27.77 11.56 27.84
CA PHE A 592 27.53 10.14 27.82
C PHE A 592 28.83 9.33 27.61
N ALA A 593 29.63 9.70 26.61
CA ALA A 593 30.89 9.03 26.32
C ALA A 593 31.90 9.07 27.47
N LYS A 594 31.80 10.09 28.32
CA LYS A 594 32.65 10.17 29.54
C LYS A 594 32.21 9.25 30.64
N ASP A 595 30.90 9.03 30.82
CA ASP A 595 30.29 8.27 31.90
C ASP A 595 30.14 6.77 31.54
N PHE A 596 29.93 6.47 30.26
CA PHE A 596 29.62 5.12 29.76
C PHE A 596 30.64 4.04 30.16
N PRO A 597 31.97 4.26 30.05
CA PRO A 597 32.95 3.23 30.44
C PRO A 597 32.81 2.77 31.88
N GLU A 598 32.51 3.68 32.81
CA GLU A 598 32.33 3.37 34.24
C GLU A 598 31.03 2.57 34.46
N MET A 599 29.93 2.97 33.80
CA MET A 599 28.67 2.25 33.85
C MET A 599 28.79 0.85 33.22
N ALA A 600 29.44 0.72 32.09
CA ALA A 600 29.69 -0.57 31.43
C ALA A 600 30.56 -1.49 32.30
N ALA A 601 31.59 -0.93 32.93
CA ALA A 601 32.44 -1.69 33.87
C ALA A 601 31.66 -2.21 35.07
N SER A 602 30.66 -1.48 35.56
CA SER A 602 29.80 -1.93 36.68
C SER A 602 28.97 -3.18 36.36
N ARG A 603 28.80 -3.49 35.07
CA ARG A 603 28.05 -4.64 34.55
C ARG A 603 28.95 -5.77 34.04
N TYR A 604 30.27 -5.67 34.20
CA TYR A 604 31.27 -6.61 33.68
C TYR A 604 30.98 -8.05 34.07
N GLU A 605 30.58 -8.31 35.33
CA GLU A 605 30.29 -9.66 35.83
C GLU A 605 29.08 -10.32 35.18
N GLN A 606 28.20 -9.56 34.50
CA GLN A 606 26.98 -10.07 33.86
C GLN A 606 27.26 -10.72 32.51
N ASN A 607 28.30 -10.27 31.79
CA ASN A 607 28.76 -10.88 30.54
C ASN A 607 30.23 -10.54 30.27
N GLU A 608 31.11 -11.24 30.97
CA GLU A 608 32.55 -11.01 30.92
C GLU A 608 33.13 -11.10 29.51
N SER A 609 32.68 -12.06 28.71
CA SER A 609 33.21 -12.27 27.36
C SER A 609 32.88 -11.10 26.42
N PHE A 610 31.71 -10.51 26.53
CA PHE A 610 31.31 -9.34 25.76
C PHE A 610 32.09 -8.10 26.17
N PHE A 611 32.18 -7.83 27.49
CA PHE A 611 32.87 -6.65 27.97
C PHE A 611 34.39 -6.69 27.74
N VAL A 612 35.01 -7.87 27.78
CA VAL A 612 36.42 -8.03 27.39
C VAL A 612 36.61 -7.65 25.92
N LYS A 613 35.74 -8.12 25.03
CA LYS A 613 35.82 -7.83 23.61
C LYS A 613 35.58 -6.33 23.35
N MET A 614 34.54 -5.75 23.95
CA MET A 614 34.21 -4.32 23.83
C MET A 614 35.31 -3.40 24.34
N PHE A 615 35.88 -3.69 25.52
CA PHE A 615 36.96 -2.87 26.10
C PHE A 615 38.31 -3.06 25.36
N SER A 616 38.48 -4.17 24.64
CA SER A 616 39.68 -4.44 23.83
C SER A 616 39.62 -3.83 22.43
N ASP A 617 38.43 -3.45 21.97
CA ASP A 617 38.18 -2.90 20.61
C ASP A 617 37.59 -1.48 20.73
N PRO A 618 38.40 -0.42 20.48
CA PRO A 618 37.94 0.97 20.54
C PRO A 618 36.80 1.32 19.57
N ASP A 619 36.77 0.70 18.38
CA ASP A 619 35.75 0.95 17.39
C ASP A 619 34.40 0.29 17.80
N MET A 620 34.43 -0.92 18.29
CA MET A 620 33.27 -1.57 18.90
C MET A 620 32.75 -0.78 20.09
N MET A 621 33.61 -0.32 20.96
CA MET A 621 33.25 0.51 22.11
C MET A 621 32.54 1.80 21.67
N LYS A 622 33.06 2.44 20.65
CA LYS A 622 32.47 3.66 20.08
C LYS A 622 31.10 3.38 19.46
N GLN A 623 30.95 2.33 18.67
CA GLN A 623 29.67 1.94 18.06
C GLN A 623 28.60 1.69 19.13
N VAL A 624 28.94 0.94 20.17
CA VAL A 624 28.05 0.66 21.31
C VAL A 624 27.63 1.96 22.00
N MET A 625 28.57 2.85 22.29
CA MET A 625 28.29 4.15 22.93
C MET A 625 27.38 5.03 22.04
N ASP A 626 27.72 5.16 20.74
CA ASP A 626 26.94 5.99 19.81
C ASP A 626 25.50 5.49 19.69
N THR A 627 25.34 4.18 19.68
CA THR A 627 24.03 3.53 19.57
C THR A 627 23.20 3.71 20.86
N ILE A 628 23.74 3.35 22.03
CA ILE A 628 23.03 3.51 23.33
C ILE A 628 22.73 4.98 23.58
N GLY A 629 23.70 5.85 23.40
CA GLY A 629 23.57 7.27 23.68
C GLY A 629 22.52 7.94 22.78
N GLY A 630 22.44 7.55 21.51
CA GLY A 630 21.42 8.02 20.58
C GLY A 630 20.00 7.64 21.01
N VAL A 631 19.77 6.37 21.27
CA VAL A 631 18.48 5.86 21.74
C VAL A 631 18.08 6.48 23.09
N LEU A 632 19.02 6.55 24.01
CA LEU A 632 18.80 7.11 25.34
C LEU A 632 18.40 8.60 25.29
N TYR A 633 19.10 9.41 24.48
CA TYR A 633 18.79 10.83 24.33
C TYR A 633 17.36 11.06 23.88
N GLU A 634 16.92 10.30 22.88
CA GLU A 634 15.56 10.37 22.36
C GLU A 634 14.51 9.93 23.37
N ARG A 635 14.76 8.78 24.02
CA ARG A 635 13.89 8.24 25.05
C ARG A 635 13.63 9.26 26.17
N LEU A 636 14.70 9.89 26.66
CA LEU A 636 14.62 10.84 27.76
C LEU A 636 13.95 12.16 27.36
N ARG A 637 14.12 12.60 26.11
CA ARG A 637 13.58 13.87 25.63
C ARG A 637 12.10 13.79 25.28
N LYS A 638 11.63 12.65 24.80
CA LYS A 638 10.21 12.42 24.44
C LYS A 638 9.32 12.09 25.63
N GLY A 639 9.87 11.91 26.84
CA GLY A 639 9.10 11.56 28.04
C GLY A 639 8.44 10.16 27.94
N ILE A 640 8.95 9.27 27.10
CA ILE A 640 8.49 7.89 27.01
C ILE A 640 8.90 7.18 28.29
N HIS A 641 7.98 7.14 29.25
CA HIS A 641 8.11 6.31 30.45
C HIS A 641 7.77 4.86 30.07
N TYR A 642 8.78 4.04 29.86
CA TYR A 642 8.61 2.60 30.00
C TYR A 642 8.56 2.31 31.49
N ASP A 643 7.45 1.79 31.98
CA ASP A 643 7.33 1.36 33.35
C ASP A 643 8.33 0.23 33.59
N THR A 644 9.24 0.44 34.51
CA THR A 644 10.44 -0.36 34.72
C THR A 644 10.17 -1.56 35.62
N THR A 645 9.50 -2.56 35.11
CA THR A 645 9.63 -3.91 35.64
C THR A 645 9.74 -4.87 34.49
N GLU A 646 10.98 -5.01 33.99
CA GLU A 646 11.47 -6.10 33.13
C GLU A 646 11.53 -5.92 31.62
N SER A 647 11.61 -4.75 30.97
CA SER A 647 11.92 -4.75 29.54
C SER A 647 12.44 -3.44 28.94
N ALA A 648 13.36 -3.52 28.00
CA ALA A 648 14.01 -2.39 27.35
C ALA A 648 14.35 -2.65 25.87
N PRO A 649 14.48 -1.61 25.01
CA PRO A 649 14.71 -1.75 23.56
C PRO A 649 16.14 -2.13 23.18
N VAL A 650 16.31 -2.81 22.04
CA VAL A 650 17.58 -3.39 21.56
C VAL A 650 18.36 -2.51 20.59
N LEU A 651 19.64 -2.67 20.67
CA LEU A 651 20.70 -2.03 19.95
C LEU A 651 21.27 -2.90 18.82
N MET A 652 21.55 -2.29 17.67
CA MET A 652 22.36 -2.92 16.62
C MET A 652 23.85 -2.74 16.90
N VAL A 653 24.59 -3.83 16.91
CA VAL A 653 26.02 -3.83 16.69
C VAL A 653 26.26 -4.55 15.36
N ALA A 654 26.76 -3.82 14.36
CA ALA A 654 27.19 -4.45 13.12
C ALA A 654 28.42 -5.30 13.42
N GLU A 655 28.30 -6.61 13.34
CA GLU A 655 29.49 -7.49 13.26
C GLU A 655 29.99 -7.46 11.82
N ASP A 656 31.12 -6.79 11.57
CA ASP A 656 31.91 -7.06 10.38
C ASP A 656 32.46 -8.49 10.48
N GLU A 657 31.91 -9.41 9.71
CA GLU A 657 32.55 -10.72 9.48
C GLU A 657 33.88 -10.49 8.76
N ALA A 658 34.93 -10.36 9.54
CA ALA A 658 36.28 -10.54 9.04
C ALA A 658 36.42 -12.02 8.64
N THR A 659 36.30 -12.26 7.35
CA THR A 659 36.62 -13.55 6.70
C THR A 659 38.07 -13.95 7.06
N TYR A 660 38.23 -14.83 8.02
CA TYR A 660 39.45 -15.60 8.19
C TYR A 660 39.48 -16.71 7.14
N ASN A 661 40.06 -16.40 5.98
CA ASN A 661 40.62 -17.39 5.10
C ASN A 661 41.95 -17.91 5.72
N THR A 662 41.97 -19.09 6.27
CA THR A 662 43.17 -19.85 6.49
C THR A 662 43.01 -21.27 5.95
N LYS A 663 43.67 -21.48 4.79
CA LYS A 663 44.20 -22.74 4.20
C LYS A 663 43.21 -23.91 4.07
#